data_fa4969b03dacc43b85208eb937a259aa
#
_entry.id   fa4969b03dacc43b85208eb937a259aa
#
_cell.length_a   1.000
_cell.length_b   1.000
_cell.length_c   1.000
_cell.angle_alpha   90.00
_cell.angle_beta   90.00
_cell.angle_gamma   90.00
#
_symmetry.space_group_name_H-M   'P 1'
#
loop_
_entity.id
_entity.type
_entity.pdbx_description
1 polymer ?
#
loop_
_entity_poly.entity_id
_entity_poly.type
_entity_poly.pdbx_seq_one_letter_code
_entity_poly.pdbx_strand_id
1 'polypeptide(L)'
;MATYTNINEDIAPVPVNQSDLSAVSNATFYNPHEVLGGHLGSGDHAGTVTIRVLRPLAKSVTIYTQKGTAEARHEFNGVFVAVIAAEKTADGWAVPDYRVCTTYEGGKSVMEDDPYRYLPSIGDMDAYLFGEGRHERLWEALGARVRRYDDPMGGADGAPGHQVVGTSFTVWAPNAHAVRVVGNFNSWDGRRHAMRELGSSGIWEIFIPGVKAGEVYKYELLNANHEWKMKADPMERSHEIPPATGSIVVESDHEWNDEAWMDHRRHTDPHAGPVSIYEVHAGSWKKGIGNYRELADELVDYVAKEGFTHVEFMPLTEHPFSGSWGYQVTGYYAVDSRLGNPDDFKYLVEKFHRAGIGVIMDWVPAHFPKDDFALGRFDGTPLYEDPDPLRGEHPDWGTYVFNFGRREVRNFLVANACFWLDEYHIDALRVDAVSSMLYLDYSRKPGQWRPNIYGGRENLEAIDFLKEANATAYKNNPGVMMIAEESTAYPGITAPTDAGGLGFGLKWNMGWMHDTLQYLHETPINRKWHHNEITFSMVYAYSEHYVLPISHDEVVYGKGSLFGKMPGDDWQRYAGVRALFAYQWAHPGKNLTFMGNEIAQYGEWNHDGSVDWDALNWPDHRGVQKLVADLNEFYKDTPAIWSQDFDPAGFQWLTSDDADHNTLSFLRIGSKGEQLVVVVNFSGEAWQDYQVPLPQGGNWTEVLTTDDKKYGGSDIHNGTFAAVKGEYHSRDWSAKLTIPALGAVFLKPEN
;
A
#
# COMPACT_ATOMS: atom_id res chain seq x y z
N MET A 1 -22.52 -28.37 -43.62
CA MET A 1 -23.22 -27.16 -43.15
C MET A 1 -24.71 -27.46 -43.25
N ALA A 2 -25.38 -27.69 -42.15
CA ALA A 2 -26.83 -27.86 -42.16
C ALA A 2 -27.44 -26.46 -42.38
N THR A 3 -28.13 -26.30 -43.48
CA THR A 3 -28.96 -25.13 -43.75
C THR A 3 -30.20 -25.22 -42.88
N TYR A 4 -30.24 -24.42 -41.85
CA TYR A 4 -31.41 -24.28 -40.99
C TYR A 4 -32.41 -23.37 -41.65
N THR A 5 -33.65 -23.79 -41.65
CA THR A 5 -34.79 -23.00 -42.09
C THR A 5 -34.95 -21.78 -41.19
N ASN A 6 -35.03 -20.60 -41.81
CA ASN A 6 -35.46 -19.37 -41.13
C ASN A 6 -36.72 -19.68 -40.30
N ILE A 7 -36.60 -19.55 -38.99
CA ILE A 7 -37.76 -19.74 -38.11
C ILE A 7 -38.49 -18.39 -38.09
N ASN A 8 -39.49 -18.29 -38.98
CA ASN A 8 -40.53 -17.28 -39.07
C ASN A 8 -40.10 -15.82 -39.39
N GLU A 9 -40.09 -15.52 -40.68
CA GLU A 9 -40.16 -14.12 -41.19
C GLU A 9 -41.44 -13.37 -40.75
N ASP A 10 -42.46 -14.08 -40.25
CA ASP A 10 -43.79 -13.52 -39.97
C ASP A 10 -44.07 -13.19 -38.49
N ILE A 11 -43.18 -13.51 -37.54
CA ILE A 11 -43.38 -13.15 -36.13
C ILE A 11 -42.71 -11.81 -35.83
N ALA A 12 -43.52 -10.83 -35.40
CA ALA A 12 -42.99 -9.54 -34.94
C ALA A 12 -42.15 -9.69 -33.68
N PRO A 13 -41.04 -8.96 -33.54
CA PRO A 13 -40.25 -8.94 -32.32
C PRO A 13 -41.08 -8.36 -31.17
N VAL A 14 -40.72 -8.71 -29.95
CA VAL A 14 -41.26 -8.05 -28.75
C VAL A 14 -41.01 -6.53 -28.90
N PRO A 15 -42.06 -5.69 -28.82
CA PRO A 15 -41.92 -4.25 -29.08
C PRO A 15 -41.07 -3.54 -28.04
N VAL A 16 -40.29 -2.53 -28.49
CA VAL A 16 -39.52 -1.65 -27.63
C VAL A 16 -39.83 -0.21 -28.06
N ASN A 17 -39.84 0.69 -27.09
CA ASN A 17 -40.09 2.12 -27.38
C ASN A 17 -38.95 2.72 -28.25
N GLN A 18 -39.31 3.62 -29.15
CA GLN A 18 -38.32 4.25 -30.01
C GLN A 18 -37.31 5.09 -29.23
N SER A 19 -37.72 5.68 -28.12
CA SER A 19 -36.79 6.37 -27.17
C SER A 19 -35.71 5.47 -26.66
N ASP A 20 -36.08 4.22 -26.27
CA ASP A 20 -35.16 3.24 -25.69
C ASP A 20 -34.22 2.68 -26.77
N LEU A 21 -34.72 2.43 -27.99
CA LEU A 21 -33.87 2.06 -29.12
C LEU A 21 -32.87 3.19 -29.48
N SER A 22 -33.29 4.45 -29.38
CA SER A 22 -32.39 5.59 -29.59
C SER A 22 -31.34 5.68 -28.49
N ALA A 23 -31.73 5.50 -27.23
CA ALA A 23 -30.79 5.50 -26.09
C ALA A 23 -29.78 4.35 -26.17
N VAL A 24 -30.25 3.14 -26.52
CA VAL A 24 -29.39 1.97 -26.72
C VAL A 24 -28.42 2.18 -27.87
N SER A 25 -28.89 2.71 -29.02
CA SER A 25 -28.01 2.95 -30.20
C SER A 25 -26.90 3.98 -29.94
N ASN A 26 -27.14 4.90 -29.00
CA ASN A 26 -26.17 5.89 -28.54
C ASN A 26 -25.38 5.44 -27.29
N ALA A 27 -25.66 4.25 -26.76
CA ALA A 27 -25.09 3.72 -25.51
C ALA A 27 -25.29 4.66 -24.31
N THR A 28 -26.47 5.24 -24.19
CA THR A 28 -26.88 6.14 -23.11
C THR A 28 -28.02 5.54 -22.27
N PHE A 29 -28.45 4.31 -22.56
CA PHE A 29 -29.49 3.63 -21.80
C PHE A 29 -28.91 3.02 -20.54
N TYR A 30 -29.53 3.27 -19.39
CA TYR A 30 -29.03 2.84 -18.08
C TYR A 30 -29.02 1.31 -17.89
N ASN A 31 -29.88 0.58 -18.59
CA ASN A 31 -29.92 -0.88 -18.54
C ASN A 31 -30.07 -1.50 -19.96
N PRO A 32 -29.01 -1.51 -20.76
CA PRO A 32 -29.06 -2.02 -22.12
C PRO A 32 -29.46 -3.49 -22.22
N HIS A 33 -29.30 -4.27 -21.15
CA HIS A 33 -29.71 -5.68 -21.08
C HIS A 33 -31.24 -5.86 -21.11
N GLU A 34 -32.05 -4.85 -20.89
CA GLU A 34 -33.50 -4.89 -21.06
C GLU A 34 -33.93 -4.89 -22.53
N VAL A 35 -33.06 -4.42 -23.41
CA VAL A 35 -33.33 -4.26 -24.84
C VAL A 35 -32.45 -5.17 -25.69
N LEU A 36 -31.15 -5.19 -25.41
CA LEU A 36 -30.16 -6.03 -26.10
C LEU A 36 -30.10 -7.41 -25.45
N GLY A 37 -29.61 -8.38 -26.21
CA GLY A 37 -29.61 -9.79 -25.81
C GLY A 37 -30.86 -10.52 -26.24
N GLY A 38 -31.07 -11.71 -25.69
CA GLY A 38 -32.22 -12.58 -25.98
C GLY A 38 -33.34 -12.48 -24.95
N HIS A 39 -34.57 -12.15 -25.40
CA HIS A 39 -35.70 -11.95 -24.51
C HIS A 39 -36.83 -12.92 -24.89
N LEU A 40 -37.33 -13.69 -23.92
CA LEU A 40 -38.46 -14.57 -24.10
C LEU A 40 -39.75 -13.79 -24.40
N GLY A 41 -40.44 -14.19 -25.42
CA GLY A 41 -41.77 -13.66 -25.74
C GLY A 41 -42.82 -14.14 -24.75
N SER A 42 -43.81 -13.29 -24.46
CA SER A 42 -44.99 -13.60 -23.65
C SER A 42 -46.28 -13.37 -24.44
N GLY A 43 -47.40 -13.88 -23.97
CA GLY A 43 -48.69 -13.73 -24.66
C GLY A 43 -48.63 -14.26 -26.09
N ASP A 44 -48.94 -13.45 -27.07
CA ASP A 44 -48.93 -13.80 -28.50
C ASP A 44 -47.55 -14.17 -29.05
N HIS A 45 -46.46 -13.81 -28.32
CA HIS A 45 -45.07 -14.17 -28.65
C HIS A 45 -44.56 -15.39 -27.87
N ALA A 46 -45.40 -16.10 -27.12
CA ALA A 46 -44.96 -17.24 -26.30
C ALA A 46 -44.28 -18.31 -27.17
N GLY A 47 -43.15 -18.85 -26.66
CA GLY A 47 -42.37 -19.86 -27.39
C GLY A 47 -41.40 -19.25 -28.42
N THR A 48 -41.25 -17.92 -28.43
CA THR A 48 -40.24 -17.24 -29.24
C THR A 48 -39.21 -16.48 -28.38
N VAL A 49 -38.08 -16.15 -28.96
CA VAL A 49 -37.05 -15.29 -28.40
C VAL A 49 -36.77 -14.17 -29.37
N THR A 50 -36.88 -12.95 -28.92
CA THR A 50 -36.40 -11.77 -29.64
C THR A 50 -34.95 -11.50 -29.25
N ILE A 51 -34.05 -11.51 -30.21
CA ILE A 51 -32.62 -11.18 -29.99
C ILE A 51 -32.32 -9.85 -30.66
N ARG A 52 -31.86 -8.86 -29.88
CA ARG A 52 -31.40 -7.58 -30.38
C ARG A 52 -29.93 -7.44 -30.12
N VAL A 53 -29.17 -6.99 -31.11
CA VAL A 53 -27.73 -6.69 -31.01
C VAL A 53 -27.41 -5.34 -31.61
N LEU A 54 -26.56 -4.59 -30.94
CA LEU A 54 -26.04 -3.31 -31.47
C LEU A 54 -24.74 -3.58 -32.22
N ARG A 55 -24.78 -3.38 -33.54
CA ARG A 55 -23.63 -3.56 -34.43
C ARG A 55 -23.52 -2.33 -35.38
N PRO A 56 -22.95 -1.22 -34.90
CA PRO A 56 -22.74 -0.04 -35.73
C PRO A 56 -21.95 -0.40 -37.00
N LEU A 57 -22.34 0.17 -38.14
CA LEU A 57 -21.69 -0.03 -39.44
C LEU A 57 -21.74 -1.47 -40.00
N ALA A 58 -22.46 -2.40 -39.37
CA ALA A 58 -22.64 -3.74 -39.91
C ALA A 58 -23.47 -3.70 -41.21
N LYS A 59 -23.03 -4.50 -42.21
CA LYS A 59 -23.79 -4.73 -43.43
C LYS A 59 -24.91 -5.74 -43.22
N SER A 60 -24.59 -6.81 -42.47
CA SER A 60 -25.56 -7.85 -42.09
C SER A 60 -25.16 -8.50 -40.78
N VAL A 61 -26.14 -9.03 -40.05
CA VAL A 61 -25.97 -9.77 -38.80
C VAL A 61 -26.72 -11.06 -38.90
N THR A 62 -26.07 -12.15 -38.51
CA THR A 62 -26.68 -13.49 -38.47
C THR A 62 -26.54 -14.07 -37.08
N ILE A 63 -27.63 -14.56 -36.51
CA ILE A 63 -27.66 -15.27 -35.23
C ILE A 63 -27.47 -16.77 -35.50
N TYR A 64 -26.52 -17.38 -34.81
CA TYR A 64 -26.20 -18.83 -34.85
C TYR A 64 -26.62 -19.49 -33.58
N THR A 65 -27.36 -20.59 -33.68
CA THR A 65 -27.72 -21.48 -32.58
C THR A 65 -27.33 -22.92 -32.90
N GLN A 66 -27.40 -23.81 -31.95
CA GLN A 66 -27.22 -25.26 -32.21
C GLN A 66 -28.23 -25.82 -33.22
N LYS A 67 -29.39 -25.17 -33.34
CA LYS A 67 -30.49 -25.61 -34.24
C LYS A 67 -30.49 -24.90 -35.59
N GLY A 68 -29.62 -23.86 -35.76
CA GLY A 68 -29.50 -23.17 -37.02
C GLY A 68 -29.17 -21.68 -36.95
N THR A 69 -29.40 -21.02 -38.08
CA THR A 69 -29.09 -19.61 -38.27
C THR A 69 -30.36 -18.81 -38.57
N ALA A 70 -30.40 -17.57 -38.05
CA ALA A 70 -31.43 -16.60 -38.41
C ALA A 70 -30.75 -15.28 -38.81
N GLU A 71 -31.16 -14.73 -39.96
CA GLU A 71 -30.70 -13.39 -40.34
C GLU A 71 -31.46 -12.35 -39.52
N ALA A 72 -30.70 -11.42 -38.91
CA ALA A 72 -31.27 -10.28 -38.21
C ALA A 72 -31.51 -9.14 -39.17
N ARG A 73 -32.71 -8.54 -39.13
CA ARG A 73 -33.03 -7.33 -39.89
C ARG A 73 -32.57 -6.10 -39.15
N HIS A 74 -32.17 -5.09 -39.89
CA HIS A 74 -31.86 -3.76 -39.32
C HIS A 74 -33.17 -3.17 -38.76
N GLU A 75 -33.19 -2.78 -37.49
CA GLU A 75 -34.36 -2.23 -36.81
C GLU A 75 -34.18 -0.67 -36.63
N PHE A 76 -33.06 -0.24 -36.09
CA PHE A 76 -32.83 1.19 -35.82
C PHE A 76 -31.33 1.47 -35.60
N ASN A 77 -30.72 2.44 -36.28
CA ASN A 77 -29.35 2.97 -36.03
C ASN A 77 -28.31 1.94 -35.58
N GLY A 78 -28.12 0.87 -36.35
CA GLY A 78 -27.17 -0.19 -36.04
C GLY A 78 -27.67 -1.23 -35.03
N VAL A 79 -28.90 -1.10 -34.56
CA VAL A 79 -29.60 -2.18 -33.85
C VAL A 79 -30.19 -3.15 -34.86
N PHE A 80 -29.85 -4.41 -34.75
CA PHE A 80 -30.38 -5.51 -35.55
C PHE A 80 -31.23 -6.43 -34.67
N VAL A 81 -32.33 -6.95 -35.20
CA VAL A 81 -33.27 -7.80 -34.50
C VAL A 81 -33.57 -9.10 -35.26
N ALA A 82 -33.53 -10.20 -34.56
CA ALA A 82 -34.00 -11.50 -35.05
C ALA A 82 -35.04 -12.12 -34.08
N VAL A 83 -35.98 -12.89 -34.61
CA VAL A 83 -36.90 -13.70 -33.79
C VAL A 83 -36.61 -15.17 -34.08
N ILE A 84 -36.36 -15.93 -33.04
CA ILE A 84 -36.07 -17.38 -33.12
C ILE A 84 -37.00 -18.16 -32.20
N ALA A 85 -37.07 -19.51 -32.35
CA ALA A 85 -37.80 -20.35 -31.42
C ALA A 85 -37.13 -20.41 -30.07
N ALA A 86 -37.92 -20.32 -29.00
CA ALA A 86 -37.43 -20.58 -27.64
C ALA A 86 -37.11 -22.06 -27.45
N GLU A 87 -36.23 -22.38 -26.53
CA GLU A 87 -35.93 -23.75 -26.15
C GLU A 87 -36.87 -24.21 -25.04
N LYS A 88 -37.44 -25.42 -25.19
CA LYS A 88 -38.31 -25.99 -24.17
C LYS A 88 -37.45 -26.80 -23.19
N THR A 89 -37.45 -26.38 -21.93
CA THR A 89 -36.79 -27.07 -20.82
C THR A 89 -37.81 -27.70 -19.86
N ALA A 90 -37.34 -28.38 -18.83
CA ALA A 90 -38.20 -28.93 -17.78
C ALA A 90 -38.96 -27.82 -17.01
N ASP A 91 -38.32 -26.64 -16.88
CA ASP A 91 -38.83 -25.51 -16.09
C ASP A 91 -39.63 -24.51 -16.95
N GLY A 92 -39.77 -24.73 -18.25
CA GLY A 92 -40.51 -23.85 -19.16
C GLY A 92 -39.75 -23.50 -20.44
N TRP A 93 -39.96 -22.28 -20.92
CA TRP A 93 -39.24 -21.76 -22.08
C TRP A 93 -37.95 -21.08 -21.65
N ALA A 94 -36.84 -21.29 -22.41
CA ALA A 94 -35.54 -20.68 -22.19
C ALA A 94 -35.01 -20.04 -23.48
N VAL A 95 -34.15 -19.06 -23.34
CA VAL A 95 -33.34 -18.49 -24.42
C VAL A 95 -32.29 -19.53 -24.82
N PRO A 96 -32.26 -19.99 -26.08
CA PRO A 96 -31.20 -20.91 -26.52
C PRO A 96 -29.87 -20.24 -26.52
N ASP A 97 -28.81 -21.02 -26.37
CA ASP A 97 -27.46 -20.50 -26.55
C ASP A 97 -27.22 -20.04 -27.99
N TYR A 98 -26.55 -18.90 -28.20
CA TYR A 98 -26.36 -18.33 -29.52
C TYR A 98 -25.03 -17.58 -29.65
N ARG A 99 -24.63 -17.38 -30.91
CA ARG A 99 -23.50 -16.53 -31.29
C ARG A 99 -23.95 -15.54 -32.35
N VAL A 100 -23.25 -14.43 -32.46
CA VAL A 100 -23.54 -13.33 -33.39
C VAL A 100 -22.43 -13.26 -34.43
N CYS A 101 -22.79 -13.47 -35.70
CA CYS A 101 -21.90 -13.26 -36.83
C CYS A 101 -22.22 -11.91 -37.47
N THR A 102 -21.26 -10.99 -37.43
CA THR A 102 -21.39 -9.66 -38.02
C THR A 102 -20.55 -9.59 -39.29
N THR A 103 -21.15 -9.19 -40.42
CA THR A 103 -20.44 -8.92 -41.68
C THR A 103 -20.39 -7.42 -41.91
N TYR A 104 -19.21 -6.89 -42.13
CA TYR A 104 -18.95 -5.49 -42.43
C TYR A 104 -18.71 -5.25 -43.92
N GLU A 105 -18.65 -3.96 -44.33
CA GLU A 105 -18.24 -3.59 -45.68
C GLU A 105 -16.87 -4.20 -45.97
N GLY A 106 -16.70 -4.67 -47.23
CA GLY A 106 -15.50 -5.42 -47.63
C GLY A 106 -15.57 -6.95 -47.38
N GLY A 107 -16.69 -7.46 -46.83
CA GLY A 107 -16.99 -8.90 -46.73
C GLY A 107 -16.28 -9.62 -45.56
N LYS A 108 -15.61 -8.91 -44.67
CA LYS A 108 -15.06 -9.52 -43.43
C LYS A 108 -16.21 -9.84 -42.48
N SER A 109 -16.29 -11.10 -42.07
CA SER A 109 -17.24 -11.56 -41.07
C SER A 109 -16.51 -11.90 -39.76
N VAL A 110 -17.14 -11.55 -38.62
CA VAL A 110 -16.62 -11.81 -37.27
C VAL A 110 -17.70 -12.53 -36.49
N MET A 111 -17.36 -13.69 -35.93
CA MET A 111 -18.23 -14.45 -35.03
C MET A 111 -17.85 -14.10 -33.58
N GLU A 112 -18.82 -13.67 -32.80
CA GLU A 112 -18.64 -13.24 -31.40
C GLU A 112 -19.75 -13.80 -30.53
N ASP A 113 -19.47 -13.95 -29.23
CA ASP A 113 -20.51 -14.13 -28.24
C ASP A 113 -21.17 -12.79 -27.90
N ASP A 114 -22.39 -12.80 -27.38
CA ASP A 114 -23.14 -11.59 -27.06
C ASP A 114 -22.97 -11.24 -25.58
N PRO A 115 -22.37 -10.08 -25.22
CA PRO A 115 -22.20 -9.67 -23.83
C PRO A 115 -23.54 -9.51 -23.07
N TYR A 116 -24.62 -9.18 -23.81
CA TYR A 116 -25.94 -8.89 -23.20
C TYR A 116 -26.77 -10.13 -22.84
N ARG A 117 -26.26 -11.31 -23.09
CA ARG A 117 -26.95 -12.57 -22.70
C ARG A 117 -26.58 -13.06 -21.28
N TYR A 118 -25.60 -12.43 -20.64
CA TYR A 118 -25.08 -12.86 -19.34
C TYR A 118 -25.80 -12.18 -18.17
N LEU A 119 -26.03 -12.95 -17.10
CA LEU A 119 -26.54 -12.44 -15.84
C LEU A 119 -25.48 -11.55 -15.15
N PRO A 120 -25.88 -10.71 -14.16
CA PRO A 120 -24.93 -9.93 -13.38
C PRO A 120 -23.86 -10.80 -12.74
N SER A 121 -22.61 -10.34 -12.80
CA SER A 121 -21.46 -11.01 -12.18
C SER A 121 -21.30 -10.68 -10.70
N ILE A 122 -22.02 -9.67 -10.20
CA ILE A 122 -22.12 -9.27 -8.79
C ILE A 122 -23.46 -9.76 -8.25
N GLY A 123 -23.41 -10.41 -7.06
CA GLY A 123 -24.61 -10.82 -6.33
C GLY A 123 -25.22 -9.68 -5.49
N ASP A 124 -26.48 -9.84 -5.11
CA ASP A 124 -27.18 -8.88 -4.25
C ASP A 124 -26.46 -8.66 -2.89
N MET A 125 -25.80 -9.71 -2.38
CA MET A 125 -25.05 -9.64 -1.13
C MET A 125 -23.84 -8.71 -1.25
N ASP A 126 -23.07 -8.79 -2.35
CA ASP A 126 -21.91 -7.92 -2.58
C ASP A 126 -22.34 -6.45 -2.72
N ALA A 127 -23.40 -6.20 -3.48
CA ALA A 127 -23.97 -4.87 -3.63
C ALA A 127 -24.48 -4.30 -2.29
N TYR A 128 -25.14 -5.14 -1.48
CA TYR A 128 -25.59 -4.76 -0.14
C TYR A 128 -24.44 -4.45 0.79
N LEU A 129 -23.43 -5.32 0.90
CA LEU A 129 -22.26 -5.12 1.75
C LEU A 129 -21.48 -3.85 1.37
N PHE A 130 -21.35 -3.59 0.08
CA PHE A 130 -20.71 -2.36 -0.41
C PHE A 130 -21.51 -1.10 -0.01
N GLY A 131 -22.82 -1.10 -0.22
CA GLY A 131 -23.71 0.00 0.17
C GLY A 131 -23.73 0.27 1.69
N GLU A 132 -23.54 -0.78 2.50
CA GLU A 132 -23.36 -0.65 3.96
C GLU A 132 -21.94 -0.26 4.38
N GLY A 133 -20.98 -0.22 3.44
CA GLY A 133 -19.58 0.09 3.71
C GLY A 133 -18.83 -1.04 4.42
N ARG A 134 -19.19 -2.29 4.20
CA ARG A 134 -18.69 -3.46 4.96
C ARG A 134 -18.15 -4.60 4.11
N HIS A 135 -17.89 -4.36 2.84
CA HIS A 135 -17.33 -5.37 1.96
C HIS A 135 -15.81 -5.46 2.11
N GLU A 136 -15.34 -6.28 3.05
CA GLU A 136 -13.91 -6.38 3.41
C GLU A 136 -13.03 -6.92 2.27
N ARG A 137 -13.59 -7.62 1.30
CA ARG A 137 -12.90 -8.15 0.10
C ARG A 137 -13.46 -7.52 -1.19
N LEU A 138 -13.62 -6.22 -1.18
CA LEU A 138 -14.25 -5.47 -2.29
C LEU A 138 -13.61 -5.73 -3.65
N TRP A 139 -12.31 -6.00 -3.69
CA TRP A 139 -11.57 -6.34 -4.91
C TRP A 139 -12.00 -7.67 -5.56
N GLU A 140 -12.80 -8.49 -4.88
CA GLU A 140 -13.40 -9.69 -5.46
C GLU A 140 -14.72 -9.39 -6.17
N ALA A 141 -15.35 -8.26 -5.88
CA ALA A 141 -16.61 -7.82 -6.45
C ALA A 141 -16.44 -6.75 -7.53
N LEU A 142 -15.70 -5.67 -7.25
CA LEU A 142 -15.50 -4.56 -8.19
C LEU A 142 -14.21 -4.72 -9.01
N GLY A 143 -14.14 -3.97 -10.13
CA GLY A 143 -13.01 -3.98 -11.06
C GLY A 143 -13.17 -4.94 -12.22
N ALA A 144 -12.09 -5.12 -13.00
CA ALA A 144 -12.03 -6.06 -14.10
C ALA A 144 -11.58 -7.45 -13.64
N ARG A 145 -12.38 -8.47 -13.94
CA ARG A 145 -12.15 -9.84 -13.47
C ARG A 145 -12.38 -10.85 -14.57
N VAL A 146 -11.36 -11.67 -14.86
CA VAL A 146 -11.50 -12.77 -15.80
C VAL A 146 -12.48 -13.82 -15.26
N ARG A 147 -13.45 -14.17 -16.07
CA ARG A 147 -14.48 -15.15 -15.75
C ARG A 147 -14.52 -16.25 -16.80
N ARG A 148 -14.94 -17.42 -16.37
CA ARG A 148 -15.12 -18.59 -17.23
C ARG A 148 -16.52 -19.13 -17.04
N TYR A 149 -17.26 -19.27 -18.14
CA TYR A 149 -18.59 -19.89 -18.16
C TYR A 149 -18.58 -21.10 -19.08
N ASP A 150 -19.35 -22.13 -18.76
CA ASP A 150 -19.50 -23.28 -19.65
C ASP A 150 -20.09 -22.85 -21.00
N ASP A 151 -19.52 -23.38 -22.08
CA ASP A 151 -19.96 -23.12 -23.44
C ASP A 151 -20.77 -24.29 -23.98
N PRO A 152 -22.13 -24.23 -23.93
CA PRO A 152 -23.00 -25.33 -24.42
C PRO A 152 -22.89 -25.53 -25.94
N MET A 153 -22.46 -24.48 -26.68
CA MET A 153 -22.29 -24.62 -28.14
C MET A 153 -20.99 -25.32 -28.52
N GLY A 154 -20.06 -25.47 -27.57
CA GLY A 154 -18.72 -25.93 -27.87
C GLY A 154 -17.93 -24.85 -28.60
N GLY A 155 -16.59 -24.91 -28.57
CA GLY A 155 -15.73 -24.04 -29.39
C GLY A 155 -16.01 -24.20 -30.88
N ALA A 156 -15.28 -23.46 -31.72
CA ALA A 156 -15.39 -23.55 -33.19
C ALA A 156 -15.31 -24.97 -33.74
N ASP A 157 -14.77 -25.90 -32.96
CA ASP A 157 -14.54 -27.32 -33.30
C ASP A 157 -15.68 -28.25 -32.78
N GLY A 158 -16.67 -27.74 -32.03
CA GLY A 158 -17.79 -28.54 -31.46
C GLY A 158 -17.34 -29.53 -30.38
N ALA A 159 -16.15 -29.40 -29.80
CA ALA A 159 -15.65 -30.29 -28.77
C ALA A 159 -16.31 -30.00 -27.41
N PRO A 160 -16.77 -31.04 -26.66
CA PRO A 160 -17.36 -30.83 -25.34
C PRO A 160 -16.31 -30.33 -24.33
N GLY A 161 -16.75 -29.50 -23.38
CA GLY A 161 -15.91 -28.95 -22.29
C GLY A 161 -15.22 -27.63 -22.60
N HIS A 162 -15.59 -26.94 -23.68
CA HIS A 162 -15.16 -25.58 -23.94
C HIS A 162 -15.80 -24.59 -22.96
N GLN A 163 -15.04 -23.55 -22.61
CA GLN A 163 -15.51 -22.44 -21.80
C GLN A 163 -15.48 -21.13 -22.59
N VAL A 164 -16.48 -20.29 -22.36
CA VAL A 164 -16.42 -18.88 -22.72
C VAL A 164 -15.57 -18.17 -21.68
N VAL A 165 -14.38 -17.72 -22.10
CA VAL A 165 -13.51 -16.88 -21.27
C VAL A 165 -13.75 -15.43 -21.65
N GLY A 166 -13.94 -14.59 -20.65
CA GLY A 166 -14.13 -13.15 -20.83
C GLY A 166 -13.86 -12.41 -19.53
N THR A 167 -14.08 -11.10 -19.55
CA THR A 167 -13.86 -10.25 -18.38
C THR A 167 -15.16 -9.57 -17.95
N SER A 168 -15.50 -9.67 -16.66
CA SER A 168 -16.53 -8.83 -16.05
C SER A 168 -15.90 -7.51 -15.62
N PHE A 169 -16.52 -6.41 -16.01
CA PHE A 169 -16.14 -5.05 -15.64
C PHE A 169 -17.20 -4.47 -14.73
N THR A 170 -16.77 -3.90 -13.62
CA THR A 170 -17.66 -3.41 -12.57
C THR A 170 -17.11 -2.15 -11.95
N VAL A 171 -17.89 -1.08 -11.92
CA VAL A 171 -17.46 0.22 -11.39
C VAL A 171 -18.60 0.91 -10.66
N TRP A 172 -18.24 1.63 -9.59
CA TRP A 172 -19.17 2.45 -8.84
C TRP A 172 -19.15 3.89 -9.36
N ALA A 173 -20.27 4.34 -9.91
CA ALA A 173 -20.46 5.67 -10.47
C ALA A 173 -21.94 6.10 -10.36
N PRO A 174 -22.44 6.38 -9.14
CA PRO A 174 -23.87 6.54 -8.85
C PRO A 174 -24.50 7.78 -9.50
N ASN A 175 -23.71 8.75 -9.94
CA ASN A 175 -24.21 9.97 -10.57
C ASN A 175 -23.95 10.00 -12.08
N ALA A 176 -23.41 8.92 -12.67
CA ALA A 176 -23.27 8.78 -14.10
C ALA A 176 -24.62 8.49 -14.76
N HIS A 177 -24.86 9.06 -15.93
CA HIS A 177 -26.05 8.77 -16.74
C HIS A 177 -25.87 7.56 -17.62
N ALA A 178 -24.65 7.19 -17.96
CA ALA A 178 -24.29 5.99 -18.69
C ALA A 178 -22.81 5.66 -18.45
N VAL A 179 -22.46 4.38 -18.51
CA VAL A 179 -21.08 3.90 -18.44
C VAL A 179 -20.87 2.86 -19.52
N ARG A 180 -19.69 2.89 -20.15
CA ARG A 180 -19.28 1.90 -21.14
C ARG A 180 -17.80 1.59 -21.02
N VAL A 181 -17.42 0.37 -21.41
CA VAL A 181 -16.02 -0.06 -21.43
C VAL A 181 -15.41 0.21 -22.79
N VAL A 182 -14.23 0.80 -22.82
CA VAL A 182 -13.45 1.06 -24.04
C VAL A 182 -12.07 0.42 -23.92
N GLY A 183 -11.55 -0.06 -25.03
CA GLY A 183 -10.23 -0.69 -25.10
C GLY A 183 -9.88 -1.12 -26.52
N ASN A 184 -8.74 -1.77 -26.70
CA ASN A 184 -8.31 -2.24 -28.02
C ASN A 184 -9.29 -3.26 -28.61
N PHE A 185 -9.93 -4.08 -27.77
CA PHE A 185 -10.89 -5.11 -28.15
C PHE A 185 -12.17 -4.55 -28.85
N ASN A 186 -12.46 -3.27 -28.70
CA ASN A 186 -13.56 -2.60 -29.40
C ASN A 186 -13.15 -1.34 -30.14
N SER A 187 -11.84 -1.19 -30.44
CA SER A 187 -11.27 -0.03 -31.12
C SER A 187 -11.59 1.30 -30.44
N TRP A 188 -11.70 1.28 -29.10
CA TRP A 188 -12.04 2.42 -28.25
C TRP A 188 -13.42 3.03 -28.52
N ASP A 189 -14.33 2.26 -29.13
CA ASP A 189 -15.75 2.59 -29.32
C ASP A 189 -16.61 1.74 -28.36
N GLY A 190 -16.99 2.33 -27.24
CA GLY A 190 -17.73 1.65 -26.17
C GLY A 190 -19.21 1.40 -26.46
N ARG A 191 -19.77 1.84 -27.61
CA ARG A 191 -21.21 1.69 -27.90
C ARG A 191 -21.67 0.25 -27.84
N ARG A 192 -20.84 -0.72 -28.21
CA ARG A 192 -21.11 -2.15 -28.18
C ARG A 192 -20.98 -2.76 -26.79
N HIS A 193 -20.46 -2.03 -25.82
CA HIS A 193 -20.15 -2.50 -24.46
C HIS A 193 -20.66 -1.51 -23.41
N ALA A 194 -21.91 -1.04 -23.60
CA ALA A 194 -22.60 -0.23 -22.60
C ALA A 194 -22.96 -1.12 -21.39
N MET A 195 -22.69 -0.60 -20.21
CA MET A 195 -22.90 -1.30 -18.94
C MET A 195 -24.35 -1.10 -18.44
N ARG A 196 -24.85 -2.03 -17.65
CA ARG A 196 -26.12 -1.88 -16.92
C ARG A 196 -25.85 -1.37 -15.51
N GLU A 197 -26.71 -0.50 -15.02
CA GLU A 197 -26.78 -0.14 -13.62
C GLU A 197 -27.49 -1.23 -12.81
N LEU A 198 -26.91 -1.63 -11.68
CA LEU A 198 -27.47 -2.68 -10.82
C LEU A 198 -28.42 -2.08 -9.77
N GLY A 199 -29.66 -1.92 -10.13
CA GLY A 199 -30.70 -1.33 -9.27
C GLY A 199 -30.37 0.09 -8.85
N SER A 200 -30.40 0.39 -7.55
CA SER A 200 -30.08 1.70 -6.97
C SER A 200 -28.70 1.74 -6.30
N SER A 201 -27.84 0.77 -6.58
CA SER A 201 -26.53 0.67 -5.92
C SER A 201 -25.51 1.67 -6.47
N GLY A 202 -25.74 2.22 -7.66
CA GLY A 202 -24.77 3.02 -8.39
C GLY A 202 -23.61 2.21 -8.96
N ILE A 203 -23.70 0.87 -8.92
CA ILE A 203 -22.72 -0.03 -9.52
C ILE A 203 -23.13 -0.31 -10.97
N TRP A 204 -22.20 -0.14 -11.89
CA TRP A 204 -22.34 -0.48 -13.30
C TRP A 204 -21.59 -1.76 -13.61
N GLU A 205 -22.14 -2.62 -14.47
CA GLU A 205 -21.57 -3.93 -14.76
C GLU A 205 -21.81 -4.38 -16.20
N ILE A 206 -20.83 -5.08 -16.77
CA ILE A 206 -20.96 -5.88 -17.99
C ILE A 206 -19.94 -7.01 -17.99
N PHE A 207 -20.33 -8.20 -18.50
CA PHE A 207 -19.39 -9.25 -18.87
C PHE A 207 -19.11 -9.16 -20.38
N ILE A 208 -17.83 -9.10 -20.77
CA ILE A 208 -17.42 -9.04 -22.18
C ILE A 208 -16.69 -10.32 -22.55
N PRO A 209 -17.34 -11.23 -23.31
CA PRO A 209 -16.69 -12.45 -23.79
C PRO A 209 -15.49 -12.14 -24.68
N GLY A 210 -14.44 -12.96 -24.56
CA GLY A 210 -13.23 -12.85 -25.39
C GLY A 210 -12.21 -11.84 -24.90
N VAL A 211 -12.55 -10.94 -23.97
CA VAL A 211 -11.59 -10.03 -23.33
C VAL A 211 -10.84 -10.80 -22.24
N LYS A 212 -9.50 -10.83 -22.33
CA LYS A 212 -8.63 -11.65 -21.50
C LYS A 212 -7.62 -10.78 -20.74
N ALA A 213 -6.85 -11.41 -19.87
CA ALA A 213 -5.71 -10.79 -19.21
C ALA A 213 -4.74 -10.16 -20.23
N GLY A 214 -4.19 -9.01 -19.88
CA GLY A 214 -3.30 -8.20 -20.74
C GLY A 214 -4.03 -7.15 -21.58
N GLU A 215 -5.36 -7.19 -21.69
CA GLU A 215 -6.10 -6.17 -22.43
C GLU A 215 -6.12 -4.83 -21.68
N VAL A 216 -5.87 -3.76 -22.41
CA VAL A 216 -5.95 -2.38 -21.90
C VAL A 216 -7.36 -1.85 -22.05
N TYR A 217 -7.87 -1.23 -20.99
CA TYR A 217 -9.23 -0.68 -20.97
C TYR A 217 -9.33 0.60 -20.14
N LYS A 218 -10.44 1.30 -20.35
CA LYS A 218 -10.93 2.40 -19.49
C LYS A 218 -12.44 2.32 -19.38
N TYR A 219 -12.98 3.01 -18.38
CA TYR A 219 -14.40 3.35 -18.36
C TYR A 219 -14.61 4.69 -19.04
N GLU A 220 -15.63 4.79 -19.89
CA GLU A 220 -16.09 6.02 -20.46
C GLU A 220 -17.47 6.32 -19.87
N LEU A 221 -17.55 7.41 -19.10
CA LEU A 221 -18.75 7.79 -18.35
C LEU A 221 -19.40 9.01 -18.98
N LEU A 222 -20.71 8.94 -19.18
CA LEU A 222 -21.54 10.14 -19.33
C LEU A 222 -21.82 10.66 -17.92
N ASN A 223 -21.01 11.61 -17.48
CA ASN A 223 -20.96 12.07 -16.09
C ASN A 223 -22.22 12.90 -15.70
N ALA A 224 -22.29 13.29 -14.44
CA ALA A 224 -23.39 14.12 -13.91
C ALA A 224 -23.60 15.46 -14.64
N ASN A 225 -22.58 15.95 -15.34
CA ASN A 225 -22.64 17.18 -16.13
C ASN A 225 -23.01 16.92 -17.61
N HIS A 226 -23.40 15.69 -17.96
CA HIS A 226 -23.67 15.25 -19.33
C HIS A 226 -22.46 15.35 -20.29
N GLU A 227 -21.25 15.17 -19.75
CA GLU A 227 -20.01 15.12 -20.52
C GLU A 227 -19.46 13.68 -20.54
N TRP A 228 -19.00 13.24 -21.70
CA TRP A 228 -18.26 11.98 -21.79
C TRP A 228 -16.83 12.17 -21.30
N LYS A 229 -16.44 11.35 -20.31
CA LYS A 229 -15.10 11.34 -19.72
C LYS A 229 -14.54 9.93 -19.65
N MET A 230 -13.28 9.77 -20.01
CA MET A 230 -12.56 8.52 -19.84
C MET A 230 -11.83 8.49 -18.49
N LYS A 231 -12.04 7.42 -17.73
CA LYS A 231 -11.44 7.21 -16.41
C LYS A 231 -10.73 5.86 -16.36
N ALA A 232 -9.58 5.79 -15.66
CA ALA A 232 -9.01 4.53 -15.22
C ALA A 232 -9.95 3.87 -14.21
N ASP A 233 -9.83 2.57 -14.06
CA ASP A 233 -10.62 1.80 -13.10
C ASP A 233 -10.11 2.07 -11.67
N PRO A 234 -10.94 2.56 -10.75
CA PRO A 234 -10.53 2.73 -9.35
C PRO A 234 -10.06 1.46 -8.67
N MET A 235 -10.49 0.30 -9.18
CA MET A 235 -10.16 -1.03 -8.67
C MET A 235 -9.16 -1.76 -9.57
N GLU A 236 -8.48 -1.07 -10.48
CA GLU A 236 -7.47 -1.67 -11.36
C GLU A 236 -6.37 -2.37 -10.56
N ARG A 237 -5.93 -3.51 -11.06
CA ARG A 237 -4.82 -4.28 -10.46
C ARG A 237 -3.50 -4.08 -11.17
N SER A 238 -3.54 -3.53 -12.36
CA SER A 238 -2.37 -3.15 -13.16
C SER A 238 -2.71 -1.99 -14.05
N HIS A 239 -1.73 -1.18 -14.33
CA HIS A 239 -1.83 0.06 -15.11
C HIS A 239 -0.80 0.06 -16.23
N GLU A 240 -1.05 0.81 -17.29
CA GLU A 240 -0.03 1.11 -18.29
C GLU A 240 1.08 1.95 -17.68
N ILE A 241 2.30 1.79 -18.18
CA ILE A 241 3.42 2.63 -17.73
C ILE A 241 3.15 4.10 -18.09
N PRO A 242 3.19 5.02 -17.12
CA PRO A 242 3.02 6.44 -17.39
C PRO A 242 3.98 6.97 -18.46
N PRO A 243 3.55 7.88 -19.35
CA PRO A 243 2.36 8.72 -19.24
C PRO A 243 1.06 8.10 -19.77
N ALA A 244 1.04 6.85 -20.22
CA ALA A 244 -0.20 6.19 -20.56
C ALA A 244 -1.08 6.04 -19.31
N THR A 245 -2.40 5.91 -19.48
CA THR A 245 -3.36 6.01 -18.37
C THR A 245 -4.46 4.95 -18.45
N GLY A 246 -4.20 3.84 -19.13
CA GLY A 246 -5.13 2.73 -19.23
C GLY A 246 -4.93 1.73 -18.10
N SER A 247 -6.03 1.16 -17.63
CA SER A 247 -6.04 0.00 -16.74
C SER A 247 -5.80 -1.26 -17.54
N ILE A 248 -5.19 -2.27 -16.93
CA ILE A 248 -4.89 -3.56 -17.58
C ILE A 248 -5.65 -4.67 -16.86
N VAL A 249 -6.31 -5.54 -17.62
CA VAL A 249 -6.95 -6.74 -17.08
C VAL A 249 -5.88 -7.70 -16.57
N VAL A 250 -6.00 -8.14 -15.32
CA VAL A 250 -5.04 -9.05 -14.67
C VAL A 250 -5.70 -10.38 -14.33
N GLU A 251 -4.99 -11.45 -14.60
CA GLU A 251 -5.19 -12.77 -14.02
C GLU A 251 -3.83 -13.23 -13.49
N SER A 252 -3.73 -13.46 -12.17
CA SER A 252 -2.47 -13.84 -11.55
C SER A 252 -2.22 -15.33 -11.72
N ASP A 253 -1.02 -15.67 -12.16
CA ASP A 253 -0.53 -17.06 -12.25
C ASP A 253 0.48 -17.37 -11.11
N HIS A 254 0.68 -16.43 -10.17
CA HIS A 254 1.62 -16.62 -9.08
C HIS A 254 1.08 -17.62 -8.06
N GLU A 255 1.84 -18.64 -7.78
CA GLU A 255 1.59 -19.61 -6.72
C GLU A 255 2.55 -19.30 -5.55
N TRP A 256 1.98 -18.95 -4.39
CA TRP A 256 2.76 -18.62 -3.21
C TRP A 256 3.52 -19.83 -2.66
N ASN A 257 4.74 -19.62 -2.20
CA ASN A 257 5.60 -20.62 -1.56
C ASN A 257 6.24 -20.02 -0.29
N ASP A 258 5.40 -19.39 0.52
CA ASP A 258 5.77 -18.71 1.78
C ASP A 258 4.92 -19.17 2.98
N GLU A 259 4.32 -20.36 2.91
CA GLU A 259 3.41 -20.87 3.95
C GLU A 259 4.08 -20.93 5.32
N ALA A 260 5.38 -21.22 5.38
CA ALA A 260 6.13 -21.28 6.64
C ALA A 260 6.21 -19.90 7.31
N TRP A 261 6.41 -18.84 6.50
CA TRP A 261 6.39 -17.46 6.99
C TRP A 261 5.00 -17.04 7.44
N MET A 262 3.98 -17.32 6.64
CA MET A 262 2.59 -16.97 6.95
C MET A 262 2.07 -17.68 8.18
N ASP A 263 2.49 -18.93 8.41
CA ASP A 263 2.17 -19.66 9.63
C ASP A 263 2.91 -19.05 10.84
N HIS A 264 4.20 -18.74 10.71
CA HIS A 264 4.96 -18.03 11.73
C HIS A 264 4.31 -16.70 12.10
N ARG A 265 4.01 -15.86 11.09
CA ARG A 265 3.34 -14.55 11.27
C ARG A 265 2.04 -14.69 12.07
N ARG A 266 1.20 -15.66 11.72
CA ARG A 266 -0.10 -15.87 12.37
C ARG A 266 0.01 -16.17 13.87
N HIS A 267 1.12 -16.77 14.31
CA HIS A 267 1.32 -17.22 15.68
C HIS A 267 2.30 -16.36 16.48
N THR A 268 2.81 -15.27 15.88
CA THR A 268 3.81 -14.41 16.52
C THR A 268 3.27 -12.99 16.64
N ASP A 269 3.51 -12.34 17.78
CA ASP A 269 3.30 -10.91 17.94
C ASP A 269 4.59 -10.16 17.58
N PRO A 270 4.65 -9.48 16.43
CA PRO A 270 5.87 -8.78 16.01
C PRO A 270 6.20 -7.59 16.91
N HIS A 271 5.20 -7.01 17.61
CA HIS A 271 5.43 -5.89 18.52
C HIS A 271 6.27 -6.29 19.73
N ALA A 272 6.18 -7.55 20.15
CA ALA A 272 6.94 -8.12 21.26
C ALA A 272 8.33 -8.64 20.85
N GLY A 273 8.69 -8.61 19.59
CA GLY A 273 9.95 -9.07 19.03
C GLY A 273 10.93 -7.95 18.66
N PRO A 274 12.13 -8.30 18.22
CA PRO A 274 13.05 -7.33 17.63
C PRO A 274 12.54 -6.89 16.27
N VAL A 275 12.44 -5.57 16.06
CA VAL A 275 12.05 -4.96 14.78
C VAL A 275 13.09 -3.91 14.40
N SER A 276 13.82 -4.21 13.33
CA SER A 276 14.80 -3.33 12.70
C SER A 276 14.45 -3.22 11.22
N ILE A 277 14.12 -2.01 10.78
CA ILE A 277 13.51 -1.74 9.47
C ILE A 277 14.51 -1.05 8.55
N TYR A 278 14.65 -1.56 7.35
CA TYR A 278 15.38 -0.92 6.26
C TYR A 278 14.40 -0.28 5.29
N GLU A 279 14.29 1.05 5.30
CA GLU A 279 13.39 1.81 4.43
C GLU A 279 14.02 2.02 3.06
N VAL A 280 13.28 1.74 2.00
CA VAL A 280 13.77 1.70 0.61
C VAL A 280 12.84 2.43 -0.35
N HIS A 281 13.42 3.31 -1.16
CA HIS A 281 12.80 3.77 -2.41
C HIS A 281 13.27 2.85 -3.55
N ALA A 282 12.40 1.99 -4.04
CA ALA A 282 12.74 0.93 -4.99
C ALA A 282 13.40 1.45 -6.28
N GLY A 283 12.93 2.58 -6.80
CA GLY A 283 13.43 3.18 -8.06
C GLY A 283 14.83 3.78 -7.97
N SER A 284 15.37 4.02 -6.77
CA SER A 284 16.68 4.67 -6.56
C SER A 284 17.59 3.92 -5.59
N TRP A 285 17.27 2.68 -5.24
CA TRP A 285 18.16 1.88 -4.39
C TRP A 285 19.45 1.53 -5.12
N LYS A 286 19.35 1.03 -6.35
CA LYS A 286 20.52 0.72 -7.16
C LYS A 286 20.23 0.96 -8.65
N LYS A 287 21.07 1.78 -9.27
CA LYS A 287 20.96 2.10 -10.69
C LYS A 287 21.19 0.86 -11.54
N GLY A 288 20.35 0.68 -12.57
CA GLY A 288 20.42 -0.47 -13.49
C GLY A 288 19.48 -1.62 -13.13
N ILE A 289 18.85 -1.59 -11.95
CA ILE A 289 17.73 -2.48 -11.62
C ILE A 289 16.47 -1.91 -12.28
N GLY A 290 15.85 -2.71 -13.15
CA GLY A 290 14.72 -2.25 -13.97
C GLY A 290 13.37 -2.84 -13.60
N ASN A 291 13.31 -3.82 -12.67
CA ASN A 291 12.06 -4.50 -12.33
C ASN A 291 12.11 -5.15 -10.95
N TYR A 292 10.92 -5.57 -10.45
CA TYR A 292 10.76 -6.20 -9.13
C TYR A 292 11.58 -7.48 -8.97
N ARG A 293 11.77 -8.28 -10.02
CA ARG A 293 12.52 -9.54 -9.92
C ARG A 293 14.01 -9.29 -9.76
N GLU A 294 14.57 -8.38 -10.55
CA GLU A 294 15.97 -7.96 -10.40
C GLU A 294 16.20 -7.30 -9.04
N LEU A 295 15.24 -6.48 -8.58
CA LEU A 295 15.30 -5.90 -7.24
C LEU A 295 15.30 -6.97 -6.15
N ALA A 296 14.45 -7.98 -6.29
CA ALA A 296 14.40 -9.10 -5.35
C ALA A 296 15.72 -9.86 -5.27
N ASP A 297 16.38 -10.08 -6.44
CA ASP A 297 17.62 -10.85 -6.50
C ASP A 297 18.79 -10.18 -5.78
N GLU A 298 18.82 -8.84 -5.74
CA GLU A 298 19.90 -8.10 -5.09
C GLU A 298 19.53 -7.55 -3.70
N LEU A 299 18.33 -6.98 -3.54
CA LEU A 299 17.94 -6.31 -2.31
C LEU A 299 17.72 -7.31 -1.17
N VAL A 300 17.11 -8.48 -1.44
CA VAL A 300 16.85 -9.48 -0.39
C VAL A 300 18.17 -9.97 0.23
N ASP A 301 19.15 -10.30 -0.60
CA ASP A 301 20.46 -10.74 -0.13
C ASP A 301 21.18 -9.64 0.67
N TYR A 302 21.04 -8.39 0.25
CA TYR A 302 21.61 -7.24 0.95
C TYR A 302 20.98 -7.06 2.34
N VAL A 303 19.65 -6.96 2.40
CA VAL A 303 18.92 -6.75 3.65
C VAL A 303 19.15 -7.91 4.64
N ALA A 304 19.18 -9.13 4.14
CA ALA A 304 19.51 -10.32 4.96
C ALA A 304 20.93 -10.25 5.53
N LYS A 305 21.91 -9.89 4.70
CA LYS A 305 23.32 -9.75 5.10
C LYS A 305 23.50 -8.65 6.13
N GLU A 306 22.82 -7.52 5.98
CA GLU A 306 22.86 -6.43 6.94
C GLU A 306 22.05 -6.72 8.22
N GLY A 307 21.34 -7.84 8.27
CA GLY A 307 20.68 -8.36 9.47
C GLY A 307 19.37 -7.69 9.85
N PHE A 308 18.79 -6.85 8.99
CA PHE A 308 17.48 -6.24 9.24
C PHE A 308 16.38 -7.31 9.32
N THR A 309 15.36 -7.05 10.13
CA THR A 309 14.23 -7.96 10.30
C THR A 309 13.10 -7.67 9.31
N HIS A 310 13.02 -6.44 8.84
CA HIS A 310 11.98 -5.97 7.92
C HIS A 310 12.57 -5.04 6.86
N VAL A 311 11.96 -5.05 5.68
CA VAL A 311 12.12 -4.00 4.67
C VAL A 311 10.84 -3.17 4.64
N GLU A 312 10.96 -1.85 4.54
CA GLU A 312 9.83 -0.94 4.32
C GLU A 312 10.00 -0.25 2.97
N PHE A 313 9.05 -0.46 2.08
CA PHE A 313 9.04 0.22 0.80
C PHE A 313 8.26 1.52 0.90
N MET A 314 8.87 2.64 0.48
CA MET A 314 8.13 3.83 0.12
C MET A 314 7.04 3.46 -0.88
N PRO A 315 5.97 4.26 -1.06
CA PRO A 315 4.77 3.79 -1.75
C PRO A 315 5.05 3.13 -3.11
N LEU A 316 4.63 1.87 -3.25
CA LEU A 316 4.71 1.09 -4.50
C LEU A 316 3.35 0.97 -5.19
N THR A 317 2.36 1.72 -4.74
CA THR A 317 1.08 1.88 -5.42
C THR A 317 1.25 2.71 -6.69
N GLU A 318 0.45 2.43 -7.71
CA GLU A 318 0.53 3.11 -9.01
C GLU A 318 0.31 4.64 -8.88
N HIS A 319 1.18 5.39 -9.50
CA HIS A 319 1.18 6.86 -9.48
C HIS A 319 1.77 7.44 -10.77
N PRO A 320 1.26 8.57 -11.29
CA PRO A 320 1.69 9.10 -12.58
C PRO A 320 3.02 9.86 -12.53
N PHE A 321 3.35 10.46 -11.38
CA PHE A 321 4.49 11.37 -11.23
C PHE A 321 5.56 10.76 -10.31
N SER A 322 6.67 10.30 -10.88
CA SER A 322 7.78 9.70 -10.14
C SER A 322 8.39 10.63 -9.08
N GLY A 323 8.38 11.95 -9.32
CA GLY A 323 8.86 12.95 -8.35
C GLY A 323 7.99 13.09 -7.09
N SER A 324 6.83 12.42 -7.04
CA SER A 324 6.04 12.31 -5.81
C SER A 324 6.50 11.17 -4.90
N TRP A 325 7.47 10.35 -5.35
CA TRP A 325 7.98 9.15 -4.63
C TRP A 325 6.90 8.11 -4.31
N GLY A 326 5.78 8.17 -5.03
CA GLY A 326 4.61 7.33 -4.80
C GLY A 326 3.55 7.90 -3.88
N TYR A 327 3.74 9.10 -3.31
CA TYR A 327 2.76 9.72 -2.41
C TYR A 327 1.56 10.38 -3.11
N GLN A 328 1.53 10.42 -4.44
CA GLN A 328 0.37 10.88 -5.22
C GLN A 328 -0.27 9.72 -5.99
N VAL A 329 -0.96 8.86 -5.26
CA VAL A 329 -1.52 7.60 -5.73
C VAL A 329 -2.73 7.82 -6.64
N THR A 330 -2.72 7.17 -7.81
CA THR A 330 -3.88 7.12 -8.73
C THR A 330 -4.50 5.72 -8.80
N GLY A 331 -3.71 4.66 -8.67
CA GLY A 331 -4.16 3.26 -8.69
C GLY A 331 -3.98 2.59 -7.34
N TYR A 332 -4.96 2.69 -6.45
CA TYR A 332 -4.89 2.19 -5.07
C TYR A 332 -4.75 0.66 -4.96
N TYR A 333 -5.21 -0.08 -5.96
CA TYR A 333 -5.16 -1.55 -6.03
C TYR A 333 -4.13 -2.07 -7.02
N ALA A 334 -3.32 -1.19 -7.61
CA ALA A 334 -2.27 -1.53 -8.56
C ALA A 334 -0.87 -1.24 -7.99
N VAL A 335 0.08 -2.10 -8.35
CA VAL A 335 1.50 -1.88 -8.07
C VAL A 335 2.09 -0.91 -9.10
N ASP A 336 3.20 -0.23 -8.75
CA ASP A 336 3.92 0.65 -9.67
C ASP A 336 4.35 -0.11 -10.93
N SER A 337 3.72 0.22 -12.04
CA SER A 337 3.90 -0.43 -13.34
C SER A 337 5.28 -0.24 -13.95
N ARG A 338 6.06 0.75 -13.50
CA ARG A 338 7.44 0.99 -13.96
C ARG A 338 8.37 -0.14 -13.58
N LEU A 339 8.06 -0.84 -12.48
CA LEU A 339 8.89 -1.93 -11.94
C LEU A 339 8.39 -3.32 -12.33
N GLY A 340 7.22 -3.44 -12.93
CA GLY A 340 6.69 -4.72 -13.36
C GLY A 340 5.19 -4.89 -13.10
N ASN A 341 4.75 -6.13 -13.13
CA ASN A 341 3.37 -6.52 -12.95
C ASN A 341 3.08 -7.04 -11.52
N PRO A 342 1.82 -7.30 -11.16
CA PRO A 342 1.45 -7.83 -9.86
C PRO A 342 2.21 -9.11 -9.43
N ASP A 343 2.43 -10.05 -10.35
CA ASP A 343 3.10 -11.31 -10.03
C ASP A 343 4.61 -11.12 -9.78
N ASP A 344 5.22 -10.14 -10.43
CA ASP A 344 6.62 -9.76 -10.16
C ASP A 344 6.77 -9.17 -8.75
N PHE A 345 5.80 -8.38 -8.30
CA PHE A 345 5.79 -7.86 -6.93
C PHE A 345 5.52 -8.97 -5.90
N LYS A 346 4.60 -9.91 -6.17
CA LYS A 346 4.41 -11.09 -5.33
C LYS A 346 5.69 -11.91 -5.19
N TYR A 347 6.43 -12.08 -6.27
CA TYR A 347 7.75 -12.74 -6.24
C TYR A 347 8.74 -12.03 -5.31
N LEU A 348 8.80 -10.69 -5.35
CA LEU A 348 9.64 -9.89 -4.45
C LEU A 348 9.28 -10.15 -2.98
N VAL A 349 8.00 -10.08 -2.64
CA VAL A 349 7.52 -10.31 -1.26
C VAL A 349 7.83 -11.73 -0.81
N GLU A 350 7.51 -12.74 -1.63
CA GLU A 350 7.81 -14.15 -1.32
C GLU A 350 9.29 -14.38 -1.06
N LYS A 351 10.15 -13.74 -1.84
CA LYS A 351 11.60 -13.90 -1.67
C LYS A 351 12.10 -13.33 -0.34
N PHE A 352 11.54 -12.20 0.12
CA PHE A 352 11.79 -11.67 1.46
C PHE A 352 11.32 -12.64 2.55
N HIS A 353 10.11 -13.17 2.44
CA HIS A 353 9.57 -14.14 3.39
C HIS A 353 10.43 -15.40 3.51
N ARG A 354 10.90 -15.92 2.38
CA ARG A 354 11.83 -17.08 2.36
C ARG A 354 13.19 -16.78 2.98
N ALA A 355 13.60 -15.52 3.02
CA ALA A 355 14.79 -15.08 3.74
C ALA A 355 14.53 -14.77 5.22
N GLY A 356 13.29 -14.92 5.71
CA GLY A 356 12.90 -14.61 7.08
C GLY A 356 12.76 -13.12 7.37
N ILE A 357 12.42 -12.32 6.36
CA ILE A 357 12.32 -10.86 6.44
C ILE A 357 10.88 -10.45 6.13
N GLY A 358 10.28 -9.65 7.02
CA GLY A 358 8.96 -9.08 6.83
C GLY A 358 8.98 -7.92 5.84
N VAL A 359 7.85 -7.70 5.17
CA VAL A 359 7.68 -6.61 4.18
C VAL A 359 6.65 -5.62 4.67
N ILE A 360 7.06 -4.37 4.78
CA ILE A 360 6.22 -3.23 5.14
C ILE A 360 6.00 -2.40 3.89
N MET A 361 4.78 -1.94 3.66
CA MET A 361 4.45 -1.04 2.57
C MET A 361 3.94 0.29 3.12
N ASP A 362 4.41 1.38 2.55
CA ASP A 362 3.89 2.71 2.82
C ASP A 362 2.53 2.88 2.11
N TRP A 363 1.49 3.18 2.87
CA TRP A 363 0.11 3.30 2.43
C TRP A 363 -0.41 4.72 2.63
N VAL A 364 -1.00 5.29 1.59
CA VAL A 364 -1.37 6.71 1.52
C VAL A 364 -2.88 6.90 1.45
N PRO A 365 -3.65 6.66 2.54
CA PRO A 365 -5.11 6.79 2.52
C PRO A 365 -5.61 8.22 2.78
N ALA A 366 -4.72 9.18 2.99
CA ALA A 366 -5.09 10.53 3.38
C ALA A 366 -5.62 11.38 2.23
N HIS A 367 -5.02 11.25 1.05
CA HIS A 367 -5.26 12.13 -0.09
C HIS A 367 -4.92 11.45 -1.42
N PHE A 368 -5.32 12.08 -2.52
CA PHE A 368 -4.99 11.65 -3.87
C PHE A 368 -4.86 12.85 -4.82
N PRO A 369 -4.11 12.72 -5.94
CA PRO A 369 -3.88 13.82 -6.88
C PRO A 369 -5.13 14.14 -7.70
N LYS A 370 -5.13 15.32 -8.33
CA LYS A 370 -6.25 15.85 -9.12
C LYS A 370 -6.25 15.42 -10.59
N ASP A 371 -5.50 14.39 -10.95
CA ASP A 371 -5.40 13.89 -12.33
C ASP A 371 -6.76 13.49 -12.86
N ASP A 372 -7.15 14.06 -14.02
CA ASP A 372 -8.50 13.94 -14.59
C ASP A 372 -8.86 12.49 -14.97
N PHE A 373 -7.87 11.67 -15.27
CA PHE A 373 -8.10 10.26 -15.62
C PHE A 373 -8.35 9.33 -14.41
N ALA A 374 -8.09 9.81 -13.18
CA ALA A 374 -8.15 9.02 -11.94
C ALA A 374 -9.40 9.34 -11.10
N LEU A 375 -9.27 9.29 -9.76
CA LEU A 375 -10.39 9.37 -8.82
C LEU A 375 -11.08 10.74 -8.76
N GLY A 376 -10.33 11.83 -9.02
CA GLY A 376 -10.85 13.19 -8.89
C GLY A 376 -12.08 13.42 -9.75
N ARG A 377 -13.19 13.87 -9.16
CA ARG A 377 -14.46 14.12 -9.86
C ARG A 377 -14.90 12.94 -10.73
N PHE A 378 -14.78 11.73 -10.22
CA PHE A 378 -14.85 10.50 -10.99
C PHE A 378 -16.09 10.41 -11.89
N ASP A 379 -17.27 10.65 -11.34
CA ASP A 379 -18.54 10.69 -12.10
C ASP A 379 -19.05 12.10 -12.41
N GLY A 380 -18.16 13.09 -12.34
CA GLY A 380 -18.49 14.52 -12.49
C GLY A 380 -18.83 15.23 -11.19
N THR A 381 -19.00 14.48 -10.11
CA THR A 381 -19.24 15.00 -8.76
C THR A 381 -18.03 14.73 -7.85
N PRO A 382 -17.91 15.38 -6.70
CA PRO A 382 -16.95 14.97 -5.67
C PRO A 382 -17.38 13.62 -5.07
N LEU A 383 -16.99 12.53 -5.77
CA LEU A 383 -17.41 11.17 -5.42
C LEU A 383 -16.55 10.58 -4.32
N TYR A 384 -15.24 10.58 -4.50
CA TYR A 384 -14.25 10.07 -3.55
C TYR A 384 -13.79 11.14 -2.57
N GLU A 385 -13.71 12.40 -3.01
CA GLU A 385 -13.31 13.56 -2.22
C GLU A 385 -14.47 14.18 -1.44
N ASP A 386 -14.14 14.92 -0.35
CA ASP A 386 -15.12 15.72 0.37
C ASP A 386 -15.58 16.89 -0.54
N PRO A 387 -16.89 17.16 -0.62
CA PRO A 387 -17.44 18.22 -1.48
C PRO A 387 -17.11 19.64 -1.01
N ASP A 388 -16.81 19.85 0.28
CA ASP A 388 -16.40 21.16 0.79
C ASP A 388 -14.88 21.35 0.59
N PRO A 389 -14.42 22.31 -0.25
CA PRO A 389 -12.98 22.53 -0.46
C PRO A 389 -12.18 22.82 0.80
N LEU A 390 -12.83 23.34 1.85
CA LEU A 390 -12.19 23.59 3.14
C LEU A 390 -11.94 22.29 3.94
N ARG A 391 -12.49 21.16 3.48
CA ARG A 391 -12.24 19.81 4.01
C ARG A 391 -11.61 18.89 2.96
N GLY A 392 -11.97 19.07 1.70
CA GLY A 392 -11.69 18.17 0.58
C GLY A 392 -10.42 18.48 -0.21
N GLU A 393 -9.63 19.46 0.19
CA GLU A 393 -8.39 19.82 -0.51
C GLU A 393 -7.26 20.09 0.48
N HIS A 394 -6.04 19.62 0.16
CA HIS A 394 -4.79 20.01 0.84
C HIS A 394 -4.11 21.13 0.03
N PRO A 395 -4.08 22.38 0.53
CA PRO A 395 -3.47 23.51 -0.19
C PRO A 395 -1.98 23.31 -0.45
N ASP A 396 -1.25 22.73 0.50
CA ASP A 396 0.21 22.58 0.44
C ASP A 396 0.63 21.52 -0.59
N TRP A 397 -0.17 20.46 -0.77
CA TRP A 397 0.14 19.34 -1.67
C TRP A 397 -0.60 19.42 -3.00
N GLY A 398 -1.60 20.30 -3.11
CA GLY A 398 -2.45 20.41 -4.29
C GLY A 398 -3.33 19.18 -4.54
N THR A 399 -3.59 18.38 -3.52
CA THR A 399 -4.33 17.12 -3.61
C THR A 399 -5.75 17.23 -3.09
N TYR A 400 -6.62 16.27 -3.45
CA TYR A 400 -7.93 16.07 -2.81
C TYR A 400 -7.78 15.25 -1.53
N VAL A 401 -8.71 15.46 -0.59
CA VAL A 401 -8.87 14.68 0.64
C VAL A 401 -10.07 13.75 0.48
N PHE A 402 -9.91 12.48 0.84
CA PHE A 402 -11.01 11.52 0.82
C PHE A 402 -12.19 11.93 1.71
N ASN A 403 -13.40 11.64 1.25
CA ASN A 403 -14.61 11.77 2.04
C ASN A 403 -14.76 10.57 2.99
N PHE A 404 -14.08 10.58 4.11
CA PHE A 404 -14.12 9.51 5.11
C PHE A 404 -15.52 9.28 5.72
N GLY A 405 -16.43 10.25 5.59
CA GLY A 405 -17.82 10.13 6.04
C GLY A 405 -18.70 9.33 5.07
N ARG A 406 -18.29 9.15 3.80
CA ARG A 406 -19.03 8.36 2.82
C ARG A 406 -18.71 6.87 2.99
N ARG A 407 -19.73 6.05 3.23
CA ARG A 407 -19.56 4.62 3.53
C ARG A 407 -18.80 3.86 2.45
N GLU A 408 -19.13 4.11 1.18
CA GLU A 408 -18.51 3.45 0.04
C GLU A 408 -17.02 3.85 -0.11
N VAL A 409 -16.67 5.10 0.16
CA VAL A 409 -15.28 5.59 0.14
C VAL A 409 -14.49 4.99 1.29
N ARG A 410 -15.07 4.96 2.50
CA ARG A 410 -14.46 4.29 3.64
C ARG A 410 -14.26 2.81 3.38
N ASN A 411 -15.25 2.15 2.80
CA ASN A 411 -15.13 0.74 2.39
C ASN A 411 -14.02 0.52 1.36
N PHE A 412 -13.91 1.40 0.35
CA PHE A 412 -12.84 1.37 -0.64
C PHE A 412 -11.47 1.39 0.03
N LEU A 413 -11.24 2.25 1.01
CA LEU A 413 -9.96 2.38 1.71
C LEU A 413 -9.70 1.23 2.70
N VAL A 414 -10.70 0.81 3.49
CA VAL A 414 -10.54 -0.33 4.41
C VAL A 414 -10.25 -1.62 3.65
N ALA A 415 -11.00 -1.88 2.58
CA ALA A 415 -10.75 -3.04 1.73
C ALA A 415 -9.39 -2.95 1.02
N ASN A 416 -8.90 -1.74 0.70
CA ASN A 416 -7.58 -1.54 0.14
C ASN A 416 -6.45 -1.93 1.11
N ALA A 417 -6.56 -1.57 2.39
CA ALA A 417 -5.62 -2.05 3.40
C ALA A 417 -5.62 -3.59 3.47
N CYS A 418 -6.81 -4.21 3.54
CA CYS A 418 -6.93 -5.66 3.55
C CYS A 418 -6.36 -6.31 2.27
N PHE A 419 -6.56 -5.69 1.12
CA PHE A 419 -6.05 -6.17 -0.16
C PHE A 419 -4.52 -6.35 -0.16
N TRP A 420 -3.77 -5.37 0.33
CA TRP A 420 -2.31 -5.47 0.41
C TRP A 420 -1.87 -6.56 1.38
N LEU A 421 -2.57 -6.70 2.51
CA LEU A 421 -2.26 -7.72 3.52
C LEU A 421 -2.65 -9.14 3.05
N ASP A 422 -3.76 -9.30 2.32
CA ASP A 422 -4.31 -10.59 1.89
C ASP A 422 -3.72 -11.08 0.56
N GLU A 423 -3.75 -10.23 -0.48
CA GLU A 423 -3.37 -10.63 -1.83
C GLU A 423 -1.85 -10.61 -2.06
N TYR A 424 -1.15 -9.72 -1.36
CA TYR A 424 0.30 -9.56 -1.49
C TYR A 424 1.09 -10.03 -0.27
N HIS A 425 0.41 -10.60 0.74
CA HIS A 425 1.01 -11.09 1.97
C HIS A 425 1.88 -10.05 2.72
N ILE A 426 1.63 -8.75 2.50
CA ILE A 426 2.33 -7.67 3.20
C ILE A 426 2.18 -7.83 4.71
N ASP A 427 3.26 -7.62 5.48
CA ASP A 427 3.29 -7.86 6.92
C ASP A 427 2.96 -6.64 7.75
N ALA A 428 3.08 -5.46 7.16
CA ALA A 428 2.72 -4.22 7.83
C ALA A 428 2.37 -3.12 6.84
N LEU A 429 1.52 -2.19 7.26
CA LEU A 429 1.27 -0.93 6.56
C LEU A 429 1.77 0.23 7.42
N ARG A 430 2.67 1.03 6.87
CA ARG A 430 2.98 2.36 7.40
C ARG A 430 1.98 3.32 6.81
N VAL A 431 1.21 3.97 7.65
CA VAL A 431 0.13 4.88 7.23
C VAL A 431 0.66 6.29 7.21
N ASP A 432 0.74 6.84 5.99
CA ASP A 432 1.27 8.17 5.72
C ASP A 432 0.35 9.28 6.21
N ALA A 433 0.95 10.37 6.70
CA ALA A 433 0.30 11.64 7.01
C ALA A 433 -0.93 11.53 7.92
N VAL A 434 -0.89 10.69 8.95
CA VAL A 434 -2.01 10.49 9.89
C VAL A 434 -2.45 11.81 10.53
N SER A 435 -1.50 12.71 10.86
CA SER A 435 -1.81 14.05 11.38
C SER A 435 -2.76 14.84 10.49
N SER A 436 -2.60 14.74 9.17
CA SER A 436 -3.46 15.44 8.19
C SER A 436 -4.88 14.90 8.16
N MET A 437 -5.07 13.63 8.55
CA MET A 437 -6.39 13.01 8.67
C MET A 437 -7.06 13.34 10.00
N LEU A 438 -6.29 13.45 11.09
CA LEU A 438 -6.84 13.68 12.43
C LEU A 438 -7.40 15.09 12.61
N TYR A 439 -6.85 16.09 11.92
CA TYR A 439 -7.14 17.49 12.17
C TYR A 439 -7.65 18.23 10.94
N LEU A 440 -8.83 18.81 11.05
CA LEU A 440 -9.47 19.62 10.02
C LEU A 440 -8.74 20.95 9.74
N ASP A 441 -7.95 21.43 10.68
CA ASP A 441 -7.13 22.63 10.58
C ASP A 441 -5.68 22.37 10.18
N TYR A 442 -5.33 21.13 9.84
CA TYR A 442 -3.97 20.76 9.44
C TYR A 442 -3.47 21.63 8.26
N SER A 443 -2.30 22.28 8.44
CA SER A 443 -1.70 23.21 7.47
C SER A 443 -2.62 24.31 6.95
N ARG A 444 -3.62 24.73 7.72
CA ARG A 444 -4.60 25.74 7.33
C ARG A 444 -4.53 26.96 8.23
N LYS A 445 -4.76 28.13 7.64
CA LYS A 445 -4.86 29.40 8.39
C LYS A 445 -6.24 29.52 9.05
N PRO A 446 -6.36 30.33 10.11
CA PRO A 446 -7.66 30.67 10.68
C PRO A 446 -8.66 31.11 9.63
N GLY A 447 -9.87 30.54 9.64
CA GLY A 447 -10.92 30.80 8.65
C GLY A 447 -10.81 30.00 7.34
N GLN A 448 -9.78 29.17 7.17
CA GLN A 448 -9.59 28.33 5.99
C GLN A 448 -9.90 26.85 6.24
N TRP A 449 -10.66 26.55 7.27
CA TRP A 449 -11.09 25.20 7.61
C TRP A 449 -12.49 25.21 8.25
N ARG A 450 -13.13 24.07 8.31
CA ARG A 450 -14.44 23.88 8.93
C ARG A 450 -14.32 23.04 10.18
N PRO A 451 -14.90 23.45 11.31
CA PRO A 451 -14.95 22.63 12.51
C PRO A 451 -15.86 21.39 12.30
N ASN A 452 -15.66 20.39 13.16
CA ASN A 452 -16.55 19.25 13.24
C ASN A 452 -17.91 19.64 13.84
N ILE A 453 -18.84 18.66 13.92
CA ILE A 453 -20.21 18.89 14.42
C ILE A 453 -20.29 19.40 15.88
N TYR A 454 -19.21 19.27 16.65
CA TYR A 454 -19.08 19.75 18.02
C TYR A 454 -18.32 21.07 18.13
N GLY A 455 -17.88 21.64 17.02
CA GLY A 455 -17.08 22.86 16.97
C GLY A 455 -15.58 22.65 17.18
N GLY A 456 -15.12 21.42 17.28
CA GLY A 456 -13.72 21.04 17.43
C GLY A 456 -12.97 20.93 16.09
N ARG A 457 -11.66 20.74 16.19
CA ARG A 457 -10.77 20.62 15.03
C ARG A 457 -10.52 19.17 14.59
N GLU A 458 -10.90 18.20 15.40
CA GLU A 458 -10.72 16.77 15.11
C GLU A 458 -11.64 16.36 13.95
N ASN A 459 -11.10 15.62 12.98
CA ASN A 459 -11.85 15.01 11.89
C ASN A 459 -12.43 13.67 12.37
N LEU A 460 -13.65 13.70 12.89
CA LEU A 460 -14.30 12.54 13.50
C LEU A 460 -14.48 11.39 12.54
N GLU A 461 -14.82 11.69 11.29
CA GLU A 461 -15.03 10.69 10.23
C GLU A 461 -13.72 9.97 9.87
N ALA A 462 -12.60 10.70 9.82
CA ALA A 462 -11.28 10.11 9.58
C ALA A 462 -10.79 9.29 10.79
N ILE A 463 -11.07 9.74 12.00
CA ILE A 463 -10.77 9.00 13.24
C ILE A 463 -11.53 7.66 13.24
N ASP A 464 -12.81 7.65 12.90
CA ASP A 464 -13.61 6.44 12.81
C ASP A 464 -13.09 5.51 11.69
N PHE A 465 -12.69 6.07 10.55
CA PHE A 465 -12.06 5.31 9.47
C PHE A 465 -10.77 4.62 9.93
N LEU A 466 -9.86 5.35 10.60
CA LEU A 466 -8.60 4.79 11.07
C LEU A 466 -8.82 3.66 12.08
N LYS A 467 -9.76 3.82 13.00
CA LYS A 467 -10.16 2.75 13.95
C LYS A 467 -10.68 1.52 13.22
N GLU A 468 -11.55 1.71 12.23
CA GLU A 468 -12.11 0.61 11.44
C GLU A 468 -11.03 -0.10 10.61
N ALA A 469 -10.15 0.66 9.95
CA ALA A 469 -9.07 0.10 9.14
C ALA A 469 -8.12 -0.76 9.99
N ASN A 470 -7.67 -0.23 11.14
CA ASN A 470 -6.80 -0.95 12.05
C ASN A 470 -7.47 -2.22 12.62
N ALA A 471 -8.70 -2.10 13.12
CA ALA A 471 -9.43 -3.23 13.68
C ALA A 471 -9.68 -4.33 12.63
N THR A 472 -10.00 -3.96 11.40
CA THR A 472 -10.26 -4.92 10.31
C THR A 472 -8.97 -5.58 9.86
N ALA A 473 -7.88 -4.83 9.73
CA ALA A 473 -6.56 -5.35 9.38
C ALA A 473 -6.11 -6.43 10.38
N TYR A 474 -6.13 -6.13 11.67
CA TYR A 474 -5.72 -7.09 12.71
C TYR A 474 -6.67 -8.29 12.82
N LYS A 475 -7.99 -8.08 12.64
CA LYS A 475 -8.98 -9.17 12.68
C LYS A 475 -8.72 -10.20 11.57
N ASN A 476 -8.46 -9.72 10.35
CA ASN A 476 -8.37 -10.59 9.17
C ASN A 476 -6.94 -11.13 8.98
N ASN A 477 -5.93 -10.41 9.48
CA ASN A 477 -4.52 -10.70 9.26
C ASN A 477 -3.75 -10.76 10.60
N PRO A 478 -3.87 -11.83 11.39
CA PRO A 478 -3.11 -11.97 12.63
C PRO A 478 -1.59 -11.88 12.39
N GLY A 479 -0.89 -11.14 13.26
CA GLY A 479 0.55 -10.96 13.21
C GLY A 479 1.06 -9.84 12.30
N VAL A 480 0.18 -9.05 11.68
CA VAL A 480 0.56 -7.83 10.95
C VAL A 480 0.82 -6.65 11.89
N MET A 481 1.42 -5.60 11.38
CA MET A 481 1.59 -4.33 12.08
C MET A 481 0.92 -3.18 11.31
N MET A 482 0.24 -2.29 12.05
CA MET A 482 -0.24 -1.02 11.54
C MET A 482 0.57 0.09 12.21
N ILE A 483 1.32 0.86 11.41
CA ILE A 483 2.31 1.83 11.88
C ILE A 483 1.87 3.23 11.47
N ALA A 484 1.72 4.15 12.42
CA ALA A 484 1.32 5.52 12.14
C ALA A 484 2.53 6.43 11.93
N GLU A 485 2.56 7.16 10.82
CA GLU A 485 3.36 8.38 10.71
C GLU A 485 2.49 9.54 11.22
N GLU A 486 2.75 9.95 12.47
CA GLU A 486 1.96 10.97 13.18
C GLU A 486 2.86 11.79 14.08
N SER A 487 2.88 13.11 13.86
CA SER A 487 3.83 14.04 14.49
C SER A 487 3.24 14.90 15.61
N THR A 488 1.93 14.78 15.86
CA THR A 488 1.26 15.61 16.87
C THR A 488 1.19 14.93 18.24
N ALA A 489 0.66 15.65 19.22
CA ALA A 489 0.39 15.13 20.56
C ALA A 489 -1.01 14.51 20.68
N TYR A 490 -1.61 14.02 19.60
CA TYR A 490 -2.88 13.30 19.67
C TYR A 490 -2.73 12.06 20.55
N PRO A 491 -3.56 11.90 21.60
CA PRO A 491 -3.37 10.81 22.57
C PRO A 491 -3.93 9.48 22.07
N GLY A 492 -3.26 8.39 22.42
CA GLY A 492 -3.80 7.04 22.19
C GLY A 492 -3.76 6.58 20.75
N ILE A 493 -2.78 7.01 19.97
CA ILE A 493 -2.54 6.49 18.61
C ILE A 493 -2.39 4.97 18.65
N THR A 494 -1.57 4.47 19.58
CA THR A 494 -1.29 3.03 19.75
C THR A 494 -2.13 2.35 20.83
N ALA A 495 -3.04 3.07 21.46
CA ALA A 495 -3.99 2.46 22.38
C ALA A 495 -5.06 1.65 21.63
N PRO A 496 -5.54 0.53 22.21
CA PRO A 496 -6.61 -0.27 21.60
C PRO A 496 -7.90 0.53 21.36
N THR A 497 -8.65 0.15 20.34
CA THR A 497 -9.89 0.85 19.95
C THR A 497 -10.99 0.76 21.02
N ASP A 498 -11.07 -0.35 21.74
CA ASP A 498 -12.00 -0.56 22.88
C ASP A 498 -11.64 0.28 24.11
N ALA A 499 -10.36 0.70 24.22
CA ALA A 499 -9.90 1.67 25.21
C ALA A 499 -9.98 3.14 24.71
N GLY A 500 -10.59 3.37 23.56
CA GLY A 500 -10.78 4.69 22.96
C GLY A 500 -9.65 5.15 22.04
N GLY A 501 -8.58 4.36 21.87
CA GLY A 501 -7.46 4.64 20.98
C GLY A 501 -7.77 4.45 19.50
N LEU A 502 -6.79 4.73 18.64
CA LEU A 502 -6.89 4.52 17.19
C LEU A 502 -6.58 3.08 16.75
N GLY A 503 -5.95 2.29 17.62
CA GLY A 503 -5.64 0.88 17.35
C GLY A 503 -4.44 0.62 16.47
N PHE A 504 -3.56 1.59 16.25
CA PHE A 504 -2.26 1.30 15.64
C PHE A 504 -1.41 0.46 16.57
N GLY A 505 -0.54 -0.38 16.00
CA GLY A 505 0.42 -1.15 16.80
C GLY A 505 1.66 -0.34 17.14
N LEU A 506 2.09 0.53 16.24
CA LEU A 506 3.29 1.36 16.36
C LEU A 506 3.05 2.78 15.85
N LYS A 507 3.89 3.70 16.33
CA LYS A 507 3.91 5.11 15.90
C LYS A 507 5.35 5.57 15.70
N TRP A 508 5.66 6.30 14.64
CA TRP A 508 6.94 6.97 14.49
C TRP A 508 7.16 8.02 15.57
N ASN A 509 8.33 8.00 16.21
CA ASN A 509 8.73 9.00 17.20
C ASN A 509 9.43 10.17 16.53
N MET A 510 8.64 11.07 15.95
CA MET A 510 9.17 12.25 15.25
C MET A 510 9.88 13.22 16.21
N GLY A 511 9.42 13.29 17.47
CA GLY A 511 10.06 14.11 18.50
C GLY A 511 11.47 13.63 18.83
N TRP A 512 11.66 12.33 19.06
CA TRP A 512 12.98 11.73 19.28
C TRP A 512 13.92 12.00 18.09
N MET A 513 13.44 11.79 16.88
CA MET A 513 14.21 12.01 15.66
C MET A 513 14.66 13.46 15.55
N HIS A 514 13.74 14.41 15.68
CA HIS A 514 14.03 15.84 15.58
C HIS A 514 15.05 16.28 16.64
N ASP A 515 14.79 15.98 17.92
CA ASP A 515 15.63 16.42 19.03
C ASP A 515 17.03 15.77 18.97
N THR A 516 17.11 14.48 18.63
CA THR A 516 18.37 13.76 18.49
C THR A 516 19.23 14.33 17.36
N LEU A 517 18.63 14.57 16.18
CA LEU A 517 19.36 15.13 15.04
C LEU A 517 19.78 16.59 15.29
N GLN A 518 18.95 17.38 15.95
CA GLN A 518 19.28 18.75 16.33
C GLN A 518 20.47 18.76 17.31
N TYR A 519 20.44 17.93 18.36
CA TYR A 519 21.55 17.79 19.30
C TYR A 519 22.86 17.38 18.60
N LEU A 520 22.80 16.43 17.69
CA LEU A 520 23.97 15.94 16.98
C LEU A 520 24.51 16.94 15.96
N HIS A 521 23.68 17.83 15.45
CA HIS A 521 24.09 18.90 14.55
C HIS A 521 24.96 19.96 15.28
N GLU A 522 24.78 20.13 16.58
CA GLU A 522 25.62 20.98 17.40
C GLU A 522 27.07 20.47 17.44
N THR A 523 28.03 21.39 17.38
CA THR A 523 29.43 21.01 17.60
C THR A 523 29.63 20.44 19.01
N PRO A 524 30.47 19.43 19.21
CA PRO A 524 30.61 18.76 20.50
C PRO A 524 30.83 19.70 21.70
N ILE A 525 31.54 20.79 21.52
CA ILE A 525 31.77 21.78 22.57
C ILE A 525 30.49 22.51 23.02
N ASN A 526 29.53 22.63 22.14
CA ASN A 526 28.23 23.29 22.41
C ASN A 526 27.15 22.33 22.96
N ARG A 527 27.28 21.04 22.76
CA ARG A 527 26.30 20.02 23.14
C ARG A 527 25.91 20.08 24.62
N LYS A 528 26.82 20.50 25.50
CA LYS A 528 26.53 20.65 26.92
C LYS A 528 25.37 21.61 27.23
N TRP A 529 25.09 22.57 26.35
CA TRP A 529 23.97 23.50 26.48
C TRP A 529 22.67 22.96 25.94
N HIS A 530 22.74 21.84 25.22
CA HIS A 530 21.64 21.16 24.54
C HIS A 530 21.36 19.74 25.09
N HIS A 531 21.96 19.38 26.22
CA HIS A 531 21.91 18.01 26.77
C HIS A 531 20.50 17.50 27.02
N ASN A 532 19.55 18.39 27.33
CA ASN A 532 18.16 18.05 27.49
C ASN A 532 17.49 17.56 26.18
N GLU A 533 17.97 17.94 25.02
CA GLU A 533 17.41 17.48 23.73
C GLU A 533 17.62 15.97 23.56
N ILE A 534 18.79 15.43 23.93
CA ILE A 534 19.07 13.99 23.81
C ILE A 534 18.37 13.14 24.89
N THR A 535 17.96 13.75 26.02
CA THR A 535 17.33 13.02 27.13
C THR A 535 15.79 13.19 27.18
N PHE A 536 15.25 14.22 26.53
CA PHE A 536 13.84 14.61 26.63
C PHE A 536 12.88 13.52 26.15
N SER A 537 13.25 12.74 25.15
CA SER A 537 12.40 11.65 24.62
C SER A 537 11.95 10.65 25.67
N MET A 538 12.76 10.45 26.73
CA MET A 538 12.43 9.52 27.81
C MET A 538 11.27 10.01 28.70
N VAL A 539 10.91 11.29 28.63
CA VAL A 539 9.76 11.85 29.36
C VAL A 539 8.45 11.26 28.83
N TYR A 540 8.40 10.95 27.53
CA TYR A 540 7.21 10.44 26.87
C TYR A 540 7.40 9.06 26.18
N ALA A 541 8.57 8.43 26.34
CA ALA A 541 8.93 7.19 25.63
C ALA A 541 7.93 6.03 25.77
N TYR A 542 7.09 6.07 26.81
CA TYR A 542 6.09 5.04 27.10
C TYR A 542 4.64 5.53 26.95
N SER A 543 4.44 6.71 26.36
CA SER A 543 3.09 7.22 26.06
C SER A 543 2.46 6.51 24.86
N GLU A 544 3.27 6.00 23.95
CA GLU A 544 2.90 5.26 22.76
C GLU A 544 3.91 4.13 22.50
N HIS A 545 3.62 3.22 21.58
CA HIS A 545 4.56 2.22 21.10
C HIS A 545 5.38 2.80 19.93
N TYR A 546 6.63 3.18 20.19
CA TYR A 546 7.39 3.96 19.22
C TYR A 546 8.29 3.14 18.31
N VAL A 547 8.39 3.61 17.05
CA VAL A 547 9.49 3.36 16.12
C VAL A 547 10.39 4.59 16.13
N LEU A 548 11.70 4.41 16.13
CA LEU A 548 12.70 5.46 16.09
C LEU A 548 13.14 5.69 14.64
N PRO A 549 12.55 6.66 13.90
CA PRO A 549 12.78 6.78 12.48
C PRO A 549 13.98 7.69 12.19
N ILE A 550 14.92 7.21 11.38
CA ILE A 550 15.83 8.03 10.58
C ILE A 550 15.46 7.78 9.12
N SER A 551 14.36 8.41 8.70
CA SER A 551 13.66 8.14 7.44
C SER A 551 14.20 8.92 6.25
N HIS A 552 13.60 8.70 5.08
CA HIS A 552 13.87 9.43 3.85
C HIS A 552 13.70 10.94 4.00
N ASP A 553 12.70 11.39 4.77
CA ASP A 553 12.40 12.82 4.97
C ASP A 553 13.56 13.59 5.60
N GLU A 554 14.43 12.92 6.34
CA GLU A 554 15.54 13.56 7.03
C GLU A 554 16.77 13.79 6.15
N VAL A 555 16.82 13.19 4.97
CA VAL A 555 18.02 13.19 4.11
C VAL A 555 17.73 13.65 2.68
N VAL A 556 16.77 14.56 2.52
CA VAL A 556 16.30 15.07 1.22
C VAL A 556 16.04 16.58 1.27
N TYR A 557 15.91 17.22 0.13
CA TYR A 557 15.53 18.63 -0.06
C TYR A 557 16.40 19.65 0.70
N GLY A 558 17.71 19.48 0.63
CA GLY A 558 18.66 20.39 1.25
C GLY A 558 18.87 20.16 2.74
N LYS A 559 18.28 19.11 3.31
CA LYS A 559 18.54 18.70 4.69
C LYS A 559 19.91 18.04 4.88
N GLY A 560 20.56 17.63 3.78
CA GLY A 560 21.85 16.93 3.75
C GLY A 560 21.74 15.46 4.13
N SER A 561 22.82 14.69 3.88
CA SER A 561 22.90 13.29 4.32
C SER A 561 23.10 13.19 5.84
N LEU A 562 22.91 12.00 6.40
CA LEU A 562 23.18 11.74 7.81
C LEU A 562 24.64 12.06 8.17
N PHE A 563 25.59 11.65 7.32
CA PHE A 563 27.00 12.02 7.43
C PHE A 563 27.20 13.55 7.38
N GLY A 564 26.52 14.23 6.45
CA GLY A 564 26.61 15.68 6.28
C GLY A 564 26.08 16.50 7.45
N LYS A 565 25.18 15.93 8.25
CA LYS A 565 24.64 16.56 9.47
C LYS A 565 25.64 16.57 10.63
N MET A 566 26.62 15.66 10.62
CA MET A 566 27.60 15.56 11.71
C MET A 566 28.65 16.62 11.57
N PRO A 567 29.00 17.38 12.66
CA PRO A 567 30.04 18.40 12.66
C PRO A 567 31.42 17.77 12.78
N GLY A 568 32.45 18.56 12.42
CA GLY A 568 33.86 18.21 12.59
C GLY A 568 34.53 17.72 11.29
N ASP A 569 35.68 17.07 11.45
CA ASP A 569 36.38 16.42 10.35
C ASP A 569 35.75 15.09 9.97
N ASP A 570 36.23 14.45 8.93
CA ASP A 570 35.59 13.20 8.41
C ASP A 570 35.59 12.08 9.46
N TRP A 571 36.67 11.91 10.23
CA TRP A 571 36.69 10.90 11.31
C TRP A 571 35.60 11.18 12.34
N GLN A 572 35.46 12.45 12.78
CA GLN A 572 34.42 12.85 13.74
C GLN A 572 33.00 12.63 13.19
N ARG A 573 32.79 12.87 11.90
CA ARG A 573 31.50 12.64 11.24
C ARG A 573 31.14 11.17 11.24
N TYR A 574 32.05 10.27 10.82
CA TYR A 574 31.83 8.85 10.89
C TYR A 574 31.61 8.37 12.33
N ALA A 575 32.39 8.84 13.27
CA ALA A 575 32.25 8.54 14.70
C ALA A 575 30.88 9.01 15.22
N GLY A 576 30.43 10.21 14.83
CA GLY A 576 29.08 10.71 15.15
C GLY A 576 27.95 9.84 14.63
N VAL A 577 28.04 9.37 13.37
CA VAL A 577 27.08 8.44 12.79
C VAL A 577 27.08 7.10 13.54
N ARG A 578 28.27 6.57 13.87
CA ARG A 578 28.37 5.32 14.67
C ARG A 578 27.75 5.47 16.06
N ALA A 579 28.01 6.59 16.74
CA ALA A 579 27.42 6.87 18.05
C ALA A 579 25.89 7.01 17.98
N LEU A 580 25.37 7.65 16.94
CA LEU A 580 23.92 7.76 16.70
C LEU A 580 23.29 6.38 16.55
N PHE A 581 23.83 5.50 15.71
CA PHE A 581 23.27 4.18 15.51
C PHE A 581 23.31 3.33 16.79
N ALA A 582 24.43 3.36 17.55
CA ALA A 582 24.49 2.66 18.82
C ALA A 582 23.44 3.18 19.83
N TYR A 583 23.25 4.51 19.88
CA TYR A 583 22.23 5.13 20.71
C TYR A 583 20.82 4.73 20.25
N GLN A 584 20.54 4.77 18.97
CA GLN A 584 19.23 4.39 18.39
C GLN A 584 18.89 2.94 18.72
N TRP A 585 19.81 1.99 18.46
CA TRP A 585 19.58 0.55 18.72
C TRP A 585 19.42 0.22 20.21
N ALA A 586 19.97 1.04 21.08
CA ALA A 586 19.88 0.84 22.53
C ALA A 586 18.72 1.59 23.20
N HIS A 587 18.17 2.64 22.55
CA HIS A 587 17.05 3.43 23.06
C HIS A 587 15.74 2.59 23.01
N PRO A 588 14.81 2.75 23.99
CA PRO A 588 13.50 2.11 23.89
C PRO A 588 12.75 2.46 22.60
N GLY A 589 12.25 1.45 21.91
CA GLY A 589 11.52 1.56 20.64
C GLY A 589 12.09 0.66 19.54
N LYS A 590 11.35 0.53 18.43
CA LYS A 590 11.79 -0.21 17.25
C LYS A 590 12.65 0.68 16.36
N ASN A 591 13.49 0.09 15.51
CA ASN A 591 14.46 0.84 14.72
C ASN A 591 14.05 0.96 13.26
N LEU A 592 14.25 2.14 12.67
CA LEU A 592 14.12 2.37 11.22
C LEU A 592 15.27 3.24 10.73
N THR A 593 15.91 2.81 9.65
CA THR A 593 16.88 3.61 8.92
C THR A 593 16.64 3.55 7.42
N PHE A 594 16.77 4.71 6.76
CA PHE A 594 16.61 4.83 5.31
C PHE A 594 17.86 4.38 4.57
N MET A 595 17.69 3.79 3.39
CA MET A 595 18.77 3.34 2.51
C MET A 595 19.85 4.40 2.29
N GLY A 596 21.11 3.99 2.37
CA GLY A 596 22.30 4.85 2.25
C GLY A 596 22.80 5.45 3.58
N ASN A 597 21.94 5.49 4.62
CA ASN A 597 22.37 5.93 5.95
C ASN A 597 23.34 4.91 6.59
N GLU A 598 23.08 3.62 6.39
CA GLU A 598 23.87 2.49 6.92
C GLU A 598 25.31 2.46 6.37
N ILE A 599 25.53 3.11 5.24
CA ILE A 599 26.86 3.29 4.67
C ILE A 599 27.40 4.72 4.86
N ALA A 600 26.69 5.57 5.60
CA ALA A 600 27.03 6.97 5.81
C ALA A 600 27.34 7.73 4.50
N GLN A 601 26.52 7.56 3.46
CA GLN A 601 26.78 8.20 2.16
C GLN A 601 26.98 9.70 2.26
N TYR A 602 27.82 10.28 1.37
CA TYR A 602 28.17 11.69 1.40
C TYR A 602 27.03 12.64 1.05
N GLY A 603 26.32 12.34 -0.05
CA GLY A 603 25.22 13.15 -0.56
C GLY A 603 23.90 12.83 0.12
N GLU A 604 23.00 13.82 0.13
CA GLU A 604 21.60 13.53 0.47
C GLU A 604 20.95 12.63 -0.60
N TRP A 605 19.84 12.02 -0.25
CA TRP A 605 19.11 11.16 -1.17
C TRP A 605 18.61 11.92 -2.40
N ASN A 606 18.78 11.29 -3.56
CA ASN A 606 18.25 11.75 -4.84
C ASN A 606 17.43 10.63 -5.48
N HIS A 607 16.13 10.84 -5.62
CA HIS A 607 15.20 9.83 -6.16
C HIS A 607 15.48 9.47 -7.64
N ASP A 608 16.11 10.35 -8.41
CA ASP A 608 16.54 10.09 -9.80
C ASP A 608 17.94 9.42 -9.88
N GLY A 609 18.56 9.23 -8.73
CA GLY A 609 19.91 8.69 -8.60
C GLY A 609 19.95 7.23 -8.19
N SER A 610 20.92 6.94 -7.34
CA SER A 610 21.17 5.67 -6.69
C SER A 610 21.80 5.92 -5.34
N VAL A 611 21.69 4.98 -4.41
CA VAL A 611 22.57 4.94 -3.24
C VAL A 611 24.02 4.98 -3.73
N ASP A 612 24.87 5.70 -3.02
CA ASP A 612 26.30 5.86 -3.35
C ASP A 612 27.09 4.59 -2.99
N TRP A 613 26.85 3.52 -3.76
CA TRP A 613 27.49 2.21 -3.55
C TRP A 613 29.03 2.29 -3.73
N ASP A 614 29.53 3.28 -4.47
CA ASP A 614 30.96 3.48 -4.64
C ASP A 614 31.65 3.92 -3.34
N ALA A 615 30.91 4.52 -2.41
CA ALA A 615 31.40 4.84 -1.08
C ALA A 615 31.98 3.62 -0.34
N LEU A 616 31.43 2.43 -0.59
CA LEU A 616 31.95 1.17 -0.01
C LEU A 616 33.36 0.79 -0.49
N ASN A 617 33.95 1.47 -1.45
CA ASN A 617 35.37 1.32 -1.76
C ASN A 617 36.27 1.89 -0.66
N TRP A 618 35.75 2.73 0.23
CA TRP A 618 36.48 3.37 1.32
C TRP A 618 36.23 2.63 2.66
N PRO A 619 37.28 2.46 3.49
CA PRO A 619 37.18 1.65 4.69
C PRO A 619 36.21 2.24 5.74
N ASP A 620 36.07 3.55 5.84
CA ASP A 620 35.24 4.20 6.85
C ASP A 620 33.76 3.96 6.59
N HIS A 621 33.30 3.99 5.35
CA HIS A 621 31.93 3.63 4.95
C HIS A 621 31.63 2.16 5.23
N ARG A 622 32.58 1.24 4.89
CA ARG A 622 32.46 -0.17 5.25
C ARG A 622 32.43 -0.39 6.77
N GLY A 623 33.15 0.45 7.50
CA GLY A 623 33.14 0.41 8.97
C GLY A 623 31.78 0.72 9.56
N VAL A 624 31.10 1.76 9.06
CA VAL A 624 29.73 2.10 9.46
C VAL A 624 28.76 0.98 9.08
N GLN A 625 28.83 0.49 7.84
CA GLN A 625 27.99 -0.64 7.38
C GLN A 625 28.18 -1.87 8.28
N LYS A 626 29.44 -2.22 8.57
CA LYS A 626 29.74 -3.34 9.45
C LYS A 626 29.17 -3.16 10.86
N LEU A 627 29.19 -1.93 11.40
CA LEU A 627 28.60 -1.63 12.70
C LEU A 627 27.08 -1.84 12.67
N VAL A 628 26.38 -1.38 11.62
CA VAL A 628 24.93 -1.55 11.50
C VAL A 628 24.57 -3.02 11.44
N ALA A 629 25.30 -3.82 10.66
CA ALA A 629 25.09 -5.27 10.60
C ALA A 629 25.31 -5.93 11.97
N ASP A 630 26.41 -5.59 12.67
CA ASP A 630 26.70 -6.12 14.01
C ASP A 630 25.67 -5.66 15.05
N LEU A 631 25.17 -4.42 14.95
CA LEU A 631 24.10 -3.93 15.81
C LEU A 631 22.80 -4.69 15.59
N ASN A 632 22.43 -4.99 14.33
CA ASN A 632 21.25 -5.78 14.02
C ASN A 632 21.34 -7.21 14.56
N GLU A 633 22.49 -7.86 14.43
CA GLU A 633 22.73 -9.19 15.01
C GLU A 633 22.67 -9.15 16.53
N PHE A 634 23.38 -8.20 17.13
CA PHE A 634 23.36 -7.98 18.58
C PHE A 634 21.96 -7.69 19.12
N TYR A 635 21.18 -6.88 18.39
CA TYR A 635 19.80 -6.55 18.73
C TYR A 635 18.92 -7.78 18.79
N LYS A 636 18.94 -8.63 17.77
CA LYS A 636 18.15 -9.86 17.72
C LYS A 636 18.48 -10.79 18.90
N ASP A 637 19.76 -10.87 19.27
CA ASP A 637 20.27 -11.78 20.30
C ASP A 637 20.24 -11.20 21.73
N THR A 638 19.77 -9.96 21.89
CA THR A 638 19.80 -9.28 23.20
C THR A 638 18.41 -8.83 23.64
N PRO A 639 17.60 -9.72 24.27
CA PRO A 639 16.24 -9.38 24.72
C PRO A 639 16.17 -8.16 25.65
N ALA A 640 17.25 -7.79 26.32
CA ALA A 640 17.31 -6.59 27.16
C ALA A 640 16.95 -5.30 26.42
N ILE A 641 17.15 -5.21 25.09
CA ILE A 641 16.93 -4.00 24.31
C ILE A 641 15.69 -3.99 23.44
N TRP A 642 14.85 -5.03 23.52
CA TRP A 642 13.60 -5.08 22.76
C TRP A 642 12.41 -5.71 23.49
N SER A 643 12.63 -6.61 24.45
CA SER A 643 11.53 -7.39 25.04
C SER A 643 10.64 -6.61 26.00
N GLN A 644 11.07 -5.40 26.41
CA GLN A 644 10.31 -4.46 27.22
C GLN A 644 10.41 -3.03 26.67
N ASP A 645 10.35 -2.88 25.35
CA ASP A 645 10.47 -1.56 24.70
C ASP A 645 9.36 -0.58 25.09
N PHE A 646 8.19 -1.09 25.42
CA PHE A 646 7.00 -0.30 25.70
C PHE A 646 6.61 -0.30 27.18
N ASP A 647 7.46 -0.82 28.04
CA ASP A 647 7.26 -0.86 29.49
C ASP A 647 8.37 -0.07 30.20
N PRO A 648 8.03 0.88 31.09
CA PRO A 648 9.02 1.60 31.88
C PRO A 648 9.98 0.71 32.68
N ALA A 649 9.58 -0.53 33.02
CA ALA A 649 10.44 -1.51 33.67
C ALA A 649 11.66 -1.90 32.82
N GLY A 650 11.62 -1.71 31.50
CA GLY A 650 12.70 -2.02 30.57
C GLY A 650 13.85 -1.01 30.54
N PHE A 651 13.76 0.11 31.27
CA PHE A 651 14.75 1.17 31.22
C PHE A 651 14.99 1.83 32.58
N GLN A 652 16.25 2.15 32.87
CA GLN A 652 16.61 2.97 34.02
C GLN A 652 17.78 3.88 33.64
N TRP A 653 17.67 5.18 33.94
CA TRP A 653 18.81 6.04 33.90
C TRP A 653 19.86 5.64 34.95
N LEU A 654 21.12 5.61 34.54
CA LEU A 654 22.28 5.52 35.44
C LEU A 654 22.91 6.89 35.61
N THR A 655 23.14 7.61 34.52
CA THR A 655 23.58 9.01 34.50
C THR A 655 22.88 9.73 33.34
N SER A 656 22.04 10.72 33.65
CA SER A 656 21.26 11.48 32.65
C SER A 656 21.63 12.96 32.60
N ASP A 657 22.45 13.45 33.52
CA ASP A 657 22.70 14.88 33.78
C ASP A 657 24.16 15.31 33.59
N ASP A 658 25.00 14.45 33.01
CA ASP A 658 26.41 14.76 32.80
C ASP A 658 26.65 15.56 31.50
N ALA A 659 26.09 16.76 31.48
CA ALA A 659 26.18 17.66 30.32
C ALA A 659 27.61 18.16 30.09
N ASP A 660 28.45 18.30 31.15
CA ASP A 660 29.81 18.78 31.02
C ASP A 660 30.71 17.82 30.23
N HIS A 661 30.45 16.50 30.33
CA HIS A 661 31.11 15.47 29.55
C HIS A 661 30.37 15.09 28.27
N ASN A 662 29.17 15.62 28.02
CA ASN A 662 28.25 15.18 26.93
C ASN A 662 28.04 13.66 26.95
N THR A 663 27.94 13.08 28.14
CA THR A 663 27.90 11.64 28.35
C THR A 663 26.57 11.27 29.04
N LEU A 664 26.00 10.16 28.63
CA LEU A 664 24.85 9.57 29.30
C LEU A 664 25.04 8.07 29.44
N SER A 665 24.45 7.51 30.48
CA SER A 665 24.42 6.06 30.68
C SER A 665 23.06 5.59 31.18
N PHE A 666 22.64 4.43 30.73
CA PHE A 666 21.38 3.82 31.10
C PHE A 666 21.46 2.30 31.11
N LEU A 667 20.54 1.70 31.84
CA LEU A 667 20.34 0.27 31.93
C LEU A 667 19.12 -0.13 31.12
N ARG A 668 19.29 -1.10 30.23
CA ARG A 668 18.19 -1.82 29.57
C ARG A 668 17.96 -3.17 30.31
N ILE A 669 16.69 -3.48 30.50
CA ILE A 669 16.27 -4.68 31.26
C ILE A 669 15.29 -5.48 30.39
N GLY A 670 15.59 -6.75 30.17
CA GLY A 670 14.71 -7.65 29.45
C GLY A 670 13.62 -8.26 30.34
N SER A 671 12.64 -8.89 29.72
CA SER A 671 11.48 -9.49 30.39
C SER A 671 11.82 -10.64 31.37
N LYS A 672 12.99 -11.22 31.20
CA LYS A 672 13.52 -12.25 32.11
C LYS A 672 14.62 -11.74 33.05
N GLY A 673 14.80 -10.42 33.10
CA GLY A 673 15.80 -9.78 33.93
C GLY A 673 17.20 -9.69 33.29
N GLU A 674 17.30 -9.90 31.97
CA GLU A 674 18.53 -9.67 31.22
C GLU A 674 18.94 -8.20 31.36
N GLN A 675 20.22 -7.91 31.50
CA GLN A 675 20.73 -6.58 31.73
C GLN A 675 21.76 -6.18 30.67
N LEU A 676 21.64 -4.95 30.20
CA LEU A 676 22.64 -4.29 29.37
C LEU A 676 22.83 -2.87 29.86
N VAL A 677 24.07 -2.49 30.25
CA VAL A 677 24.43 -1.11 30.49
C VAL A 677 25.00 -0.49 29.22
N VAL A 678 24.48 0.67 28.86
CA VAL A 678 24.92 1.44 27.69
C VAL A 678 25.48 2.77 28.15
N VAL A 679 26.67 3.10 27.68
CA VAL A 679 27.31 4.41 27.90
C VAL A 679 27.58 5.05 26.55
N VAL A 680 27.10 6.26 26.37
CA VAL A 680 27.31 7.02 25.12
C VAL A 680 28.00 8.32 25.44
N ASN A 681 29.13 8.59 24.76
CA ASN A 681 29.87 9.82 24.82
C ASN A 681 29.71 10.58 23.49
N PHE A 682 29.03 11.69 23.54
CA PHE A 682 28.87 12.60 22.39
C PHE A 682 29.88 13.77 22.38
N SER A 683 30.89 13.76 23.24
CA SER A 683 31.96 14.74 23.18
C SER A 683 33.01 14.37 22.14
N GLY A 684 33.80 15.35 21.70
CA GLY A 684 34.96 15.13 20.81
C GLY A 684 36.19 14.57 21.54
N GLU A 685 36.09 14.31 22.86
CA GLU A 685 37.21 13.86 23.71
C GLU A 685 36.88 12.45 24.26
N ALA A 686 37.88 11.60 24.32
CA ALA A 686 37.77 10.32 25.04
C ALA A 686 37.96 10.55 26.57
N TRP A 687 37.05 10.01 27.35
CA TRP A 687 37.10 10.12 28.80
C TRP A 687 37.81 8.93 29.41
N GLN A 688 39.00 9.16 29.99
CA GLN A 688 39.74 8.14 30.73
C GLN A 688 39.31 8.14 32.19
N ASP A 689 39.35 6.95 32.81
CA ASP A 689 38.90 6.74 34.20
C ASP A 689 37.51 7.30 34.49
N TYR A 690 36.63 7.34 33.48
CA TYR A 690 35.26 7.80 33.62
C TYR A 690 34.47 6.81 34.48
N GLN A 691 33.89 7.31 35.56
CA GLN A 691 33.18 6.46 36.50
C GLN A 691 31.75 6.19 36.00
N VAL A 692 31.43 4.90 35.77
CA VAL A 692 30.13 4.45 35.31
C VAL A 692 29.40 3.75 36.46
N PRO A 693 28.20 4.21 36.84
CA PRO A 693 27.39 3.49 37.84
C PRO A 693 26.90 2.16 37.27
N LEU A 694 26.90 1.13 38.10
CA LEU A 694 26.48 -0.23 37.72
C LEU A 694 25.34 -0.73 38.63
N PRO A 695 24.38 -1.52 38.09
CA PRO A 695 23.24 -1.96 38.85
C PRO A 695 23.59 -3.04 39.89
N GLN A 696 24.69 -3.75 39.69
CA GLN A 696 25.12 -4.86 40.58
C GLN A 696 26.63 -5.03 40.58
N GLY A 697 27.15 -5.71 41.59
CA GLY A 697 28.56 -6.15 41.71
C GLY A 697 28.88 -7.31 40.77
N GLY A 698 30.13 -7.79 40.86
CA GLY A 698 30.64 -8.85 40.02
C GLY A 698 31.45 -8.36 38.84
N ASN A 699 31.77 -9.28 37.94
CA ASN A 699 32.48 -8.94 36.71
C ASN A 699 31.48 -8.48 35.63
N TRP A 700 31.94 -7.55 34.80
CA TRP A 700 31.26 -7.04 33.66
C TRP A 700 32.17 -7.11 32.44
N THR A 701 31.60 -7.37 31.27
CA THR A 701 32.34 -7.45 29.99
C THR A 701 31.79 -6.45 29.00
N GLU A 702 32.68 -5.71 28.36
CA GLU A 702 32.35 -4.93 27.18
C GLU A 702 32.04 -5.89 26.02
N VAL A 703 30.79 -5.86 25.55
CA VAL A 703 30.31 -6.76 24.49
C VAL A 703 30.25 -6.06 23.13
N LEU A 704 30.27 -4.73 23.12
CA LEU A 704 30.35 -3.92 21.91
C LEU A 704 30.94 -2.56 22.24
N THR A 705 31.84 -2.07 21.41
CA THR A 705 32.27 -0.66 21.36
C THR A 705 32.21 -0.17 19.93
N THR A 706 31.68 1.04 19.72
CA THR A 706 31.64 1.66 18.37
C THR A 706 33.02 2.11 17.91
N ASP A 707 33.99 2.14 18.80
CA ASP A 707 35.38 2.59 18.53
C ASP A 707 36.33 1.43 18.16
N ASP A 708 35.79 0.22 17.99
CA ASP A 708 36.54 -0.92 17.45
C ASP A 708 37.13 -0.56 16.08
N LYS A 709 38.37 -0.94 15.84
CA LYS A 709 39.09 -0.71 14.60
C LYS A 709 38.34 -1.26 13.36
N LYS A 710 37.61 -2.34 13.51
CA LYS A 710 36.80 -2.92 12.41
C LYS A 710 35.70 -1.97 11.91
N TYR A 711 35.30 -0.97 12.72
CA TYR A 711 34.33 0.06 12.38
C TYR A 711 34.99 1.39 11.99
N GLY A 712 36.35 1.47 11.95
CA GLY A 712 37.09 2.70 11.70
C GLY A 712 37.30 3.53 12.97
N GLY A 713 37.17 2.93 14.13
CA GLY A 713 37.46 3.59 15.43
C GLY A 713 38.95 3.61 15.80
N SER A 714 39.26 4.19 16.97
CA SER A 714 40.61 4.33 17.52
C SER A 714 41.06 3.08 18.30
N ASP A 715 40.23 2.03 18.38
CA ASP A 715 40.51 0.74 19.03
C ASP A 715 40.57 0.81 20.57
N ILE A 716 39.76 1.69 21.17
CA ILE A 716 39.61 1.74 22.63
C ILE A 716 38.66 0.64 23.10
N HIS A 717 39.20 -0.18 24.02
CA HIS A 717 38.47 -1.31 24.63
C HIS A 717 38.66 -1.35 26.13
N ASN A 718 37.66 -1.79 26.87
CA ASN A 718 37.70 -1.98 28.34
C ASN A 718 37.80 -3.47 28.73
N GLY A 719 37.48 -4.38 27.83
CA GLY A 719 37.50 -5.82 28.12
C GLY A 719 36.59 -6.24 29.27
N THR A 720 37.06 -7.15 30.10
CA THR A 720 36.36 -7.60 31.33
C THR A 720 36.95 -6.87 32.52
N PHE A 721 36.07 -6.36 33.41
CA PHE A 721 36.45 -5.62 34.61
C PHE A 721 35.52 -5.98 35.79
N ALA A 722 35.99 -5.75 37.02
CA ALA A 722 35.19 -5.96 38.23
C ALA A 722 34.51 -4.66 38.66
N ALA A 723 33.23 -4.76 39.03
CA ALA A 723 32.53 -3.65 39.67
C ALA A 723 33.13 -3.37 41.07
N VAL A 724 33.35 -2.11 41.40
CA VAL A 724 33.88 -1.64 42.66
C VAL A 724 32.73 -1.18 43.55
N LYS A 725 32.67 -1.64 44.79
CA LYS A 725 31.66 -1.22 45.76
C LYS A 725 31.94 0.22 46.23
N GLY A 726 30.95 1.06 46.15
CA GLY A 726 30.97 2.45 46.58
C GLY A 726 29.79 3.21 45.97
N GLU A 727 29.12 4.02 46.78
CA GLU A 727 27.95 4.78 46.30
C GLU A 727 28.36 5.80 45.22
N TYR A 728 27.72 5.69 44.06
CA TYR A 728 27.89 6.63 42.96
C TYR A 728 26.59 6.73 42.17
N HIS A 729 26.03 7.94 41.99
CA HIS A 729 24.74 8.19 41.33
C HIS A 729 23.62 7.25 41.86
N SER A 730 23.50 7.13 43.20
CA SER A 730 22.52 6.28 43.88
C SER A 730 22.64 4.79 43.56
N ARG A 731 23.82 4.33 43.14
CA ARG A 731 24.17 2.91 42.96
C ARG A 731 25.29 2.51 43.90
N ASP A 732 25.20 1.27 44.41
CA ASP A 732 26.22 0.73 45.31
C ASP A 732 27.50 0.28 44.58
N TRP A 733 27.45 0.24 43.26
CA TRP A 733 28.53 -0.30 42.45
C TRP A 733 28.85 0.64 41.28
N SER A 734 30.10 0.66 40.87
CA SER A 734 30.58 1.41 39.73
C SER A 734 31.88 0.84 39.15
N ALA A 735 32.26 1.26 37.99
CA ALA A 735 33.56 0.97 37.39
C ALA A 735 34.16 2.22 36.74
N LYS A 736 35.51 2.28 36.70
CA LYS A 736 36.22 3.29 35.93
C LYS A 736 36.60 2.71 34.58
N LEU A 737 36.13 3.36 33.52
CA LEU A 737 36.31 2.93 32.15
C LEU A 737 36.88 4.02 31.27
N THR A 738 37.40 3.64 30.12
CA THR A 738 37.71 4.59 29.06
C THR A 738 36.55 4.63 28.08
N ILE A 739 35.88 5.78 27.96
CA ILE A 739 34.76 5.95 27.05
C ILE A 739 35.28 6.70 25.81
N PRO A 740 35.19 6.08 24.59
CA PRO A 740 35.73 6.68 23.37
C PRO A 740 35.02 7.98 23.01
N ALA A 741 35.75 8.88 22.32
CA ALA A 741 35.17 10.10 21.77
C ALA A 741 34.12 9.77 20.70
N LEU A 742 32.99 10.49 20.70
CA LEU A 742 31.88 10.28 19.76
C LEU A 742 31.56 8.78 19.60
N GLY A 743 31.43 8.08 20.74
CA GLY A 743 31.30 6.64 20.74
C GLY A 743 30.42 6.09 21.87
N ALA A 744 30.15 4.81 21.78
CA ALA A 744 29.35 4.08 22.76
C ALA A 744 30.00 2.75 23.13
N VAL A 745 29.77 2.32 24.39
CA VAL A 745 30.16 1.00 24.89
C VAL A 745 28.94 0.30 25.50
N PHE A 746 28.81 -0.99 25.22
CA PHE A 746 27.75 -1.87 25.73
C PHE A 746 28.37 -2.89 26.67
N LEU A 747 27.81 -3.00 27.88
CA LEU A 747 28.35 -3.78 28.95
C LEU A 747 27.33 -4.80 29.46
N LYS A 748 27.72 -6.07 29.54
CA LYS A 748 26.89 -7.14 30.15
C LYS A 748 27.54 -7.67 31.43
N PRO A 749 26.75 -8.03 32.46
CA PRO A 749 27.29 -8.74 33.61
C PRO A 749 27.74 -10.14 33.19
N GLU A 750 28.86 -10.62 33.73
CA GLU A 750 29.20 -12.04 33.64
C GLU A 750 28.29 -12.85 34.59
N ASN A 751 27.77 -13.97 34.11
CA ASN A 751 26.90 -14.88 34.86
C ASN A 751 27.64 -15.58 35.99
#